data_622cd1269e4d1e4e52b303da8c709880
#
_entry.id   622cd1269e4d1e4e52b303da8c709880
#
_cell.length_a   1.000
_cell.length_b   1.000
_cell.length_c   1.000
_cell.angle_alpha   90.00
_cell.angle_beta   90.00
_cell.angle_gamma   90.00
#
_symmetry.space_group_name_H-M   'P 1'
#
loop_
_entity.id
_entity.type
_entity.pdbx_description
1 polymer ?
#
loop_
_entity_poly.entity_id
_entity_poly.type
_entity_poly.pdbx_seq_one_letter_code
_entity_poly.pdbx_strand_id
1 'polypeptide(L)'
;ANVVCSLGLESPAILLSSLQLDAFRRGERLVTESHKRGIRGAYFLSTSLELAPHGARAWQIIADIDLAQGQVVERIRLFRDPGRAGQVIAHSVDAGRDELARIVGAADGFQSTAEEAVTAHHYANVLFNILRGGIFDDGYRVSATDFASSVRHCNKRVYERHQELLAALEESLTIGQLLSSVQQGGDPQLERLCYEYLPITFGRRHGDPSRPWNKFAIRLKDESGERLLSYEGNWRDIFQNWEALAFSYPGFIEYVVAKFVNASTVDGYNPYRITRQGIDWEVEEPGNAWSHIGYWGDHQIIYLLKLLELSRQFHPARLSALLRSPLYSYANVPYRIRSFAAIVADPKRTVDYDRALEARIADRVALMGADGRLVLDAGGNVYQVSLLEKLLVPLLAKLGNFVVDGGIWLNTQRPEWNDANNALVGHGVSMVTLYYMRRYLHFLQDLLATDTGPIELSAEVAEWLADTSAALADLRPALGHGPVSAEQRWRSTEALGLAASRYRDAVYREQPFSRQVSTPLEQVTGLLEGALAAIDHSIRSNRRETGVYNAYNLLDLGPGELRVDPLYLMLEGQVAALSSGAIEPEAAAALVEALFDSTIYRADQRSFMLYPDRPLPGFLDKNRVPAASVESIALLRRMTEAGDRRIVSRDVDGCFRFSADFTNVDDLDARLYALREAYGDEIEASRAPLRTLYEQVFRHREFTGRSGSMFGFEGLGCIYWHMVSKLLLAIQENFFAALDRNADSETCRRLGGLYYRVREGLGFNKTPAEYGAFPTDPYSHTPGHAGAQQPGMTGQVKEEVLSRFGELGLRIAGGALRFDPRLLRECEFTSQPRQFQFLDADRQWQELTVPASGLAFTWCQVPIVYRLHDGPPGLTIVSKDAGTRQLPGLALPAGLSDEIFRRSGQVRRISVDFPRALLHL
;
A
#
# COMPACT_ATOMS: atom_id res chain seq x y z
N ALA A 1 -18.62 -21.29 21.16
CA ALA A 1 -18.35 -22.67 20.72
C ALA A 1 -18.25 -22.71 19.18
N ASN A 2 -17.53 -23.72 18.67
CA ASN A 2 -17.52 -24.03 17.25
C ASN A 2 -18.28 -25.34 17.03
N VAL A 3 -19.14 -25.38 16.02
CA VAL A 3 -19.94 -26.54 15.66
C VAL A 3 -19.64 -26.93 14.22
N VAL A 4 -19.41 -28.21 13.98
CA VAL A 4 -19.28 -28.77 12.63
C VAL A 4 -20.26 -29.92 12.48
N CYS A 5 -20.95 -29.95 11.34
CA CYS A 5 -21.91 -31.02 11.01
C CYS A 5 -21.89 -31.27 9.49
N SER A 6 -22.57 -32.33 9.08
CA SER A 6 -22.64 -32.74 7.68
C SER A 6 -24.05 -33.18 7.29
N LEU A 7 -24.41 -32.98 6.03
CA LEU A 7 -25.65 -33.43 5.40
C LEU A 7 -25.35 -34.12 4.08
N GLY A 8 -26.22 -35.04 3.67
CA GLY A 8 -26.21 -35.68 2.35
C GLY A 8 -25.45 -37.01 2.28
N LEU A 9 -24.75 -37.42 3.33
CA LEU A 9 -24.12 -38.74 3.45
C LEU A 9 -24.94 -39.64 4.34
N GLU A 10 -25.06 -40.88 3.95
CA GLU A 10 -25.76 -41.90 4.74
C GLU A 10 -24.82 -42.47 5.81
N SER A 11 -25.15 -42.24 7.10
CA SER A 11 -24.46 -42.78 8.26
C SER A 11 -22.92 -42.79 8.17
N PRO A 12 -22.28 -41.67 7.89
CA PRO A 12 -20.83 -41.66 7.80
C PRO A 12 -20.17 -41.88 9.17
N ALA A 13 -19.03 -42.57 9.19
CA ALA A 13 -18.19 -42.55 10.38
C ALA A 13 -17.57 -41.16 10.54
N ILE A 14 -17.73 -40.54 11.71
CA ILE A 14 -17.22 -39.21 12.02
C ILE A 14 -15.92 -39.36 12.79
N LEU A 15 -14.82 -38.74 12.29
CA LEU A 15 -13.54 -38.78 12.95
C LEU A 15 -13.21 -37.38 13.43
N LEU A 16 -12.78 -37.25 14.67
CA LEU A 16 -12.42 -35.99 15.32
C LEU A 16 -10.89 -35.76 15.36
N SER A 17 -10.14 -36.63 14.71
CA SER A 17 -8.68 -36.60 14.67
C SER A 17 -8.14 -37.31 13.43
N SER A 18 -6.85 -37.17 13.18
CA SER A 18 -6.12 -37.87 12.11
C SER A 18 -5.67 -39.30 12.50
N LEU A 19 -5.95 -39.78 13.71
CA LEU A 19 -5.39 -41.04 14.21
C LEU A 19 -5.77 -42.25 13.36
N GLN A 20 -6.94 -42.27 12.73
CA GLN A 20 -7.42 -43.39 11.92
C GLN A 20 -7.12 -43.26 10.43
N LEU A 21 -6.34 -42.24 9.99
CA LEU A 21 -6.02 -42.07 8.58
C LEU A 21 -5.15 -43.22 8.03
N ASP A 22 -4.25 -43.76 8.81
CA ASP A 22 -3.43 -44.91 8.40
C ASP A 22 -4.26 -46.21 8.35
N ALA A 23 -5.25 -46.40 9.23
CA ALA A 23 -6.22 -47.48 9.16
C ALA A 23 -7.05 -47.37 7.85
N PHE A 24 -7.49 -46.15 7.50
CA PHE A 24 -8.16 -45.92 6.21
C PHE A 24 -7.30 -46.32 5.01
N ARG A 25 -6.00 -45.91 4.99
CA ARG A 25 -5.06 -46.26 3.92
C ARG A 25 -4.85 -47.77 3.77
N ARG A 26 -4.97 -48.50 4.86
CA ARG A 26 -4.87 -49.97 4.82
C ARG A 26 -6.21 -50.65 4.48
N GLY A 27 -7.29 -49.90 4.26
CA GLY A 27 -8.61 -50.44 3.98
C GLY A 27 -9.33 -51.00 5.20
N GLU A 28 -8.89 -50.64 6.41
CA GLU A 28 -9.51 -51.10 7.66
C GLU A 28 -10.79 -50.32 7.96
N ARG A 29 -11.68 -50.99 8.74
CA ARG A 29 -12.93 -50.33 9.12
C ARG A 29 -12.67 -49.20 10.11
N LEU A 30 -13.21 -48.04 9.82
CA LEU A 30 -13.11 -46.88 10.71
C LEU A 30 -14.25 -46.83 11.70
N VAL A 31 -13.98 -46.32 12.88
CA VAL A 31 -14.94 -46.20 13.98
C VAL A 31 -15.17 -44.72 14.30
N THR A 32 -16.43 -44.32 14.43
CA THR A 32 -16.81 -42.98 14.85
C THR A 32 -16.14 -42.59 16.17
N GLU A 33 -15.51 -41.44 16.20
CA GLU A 33 -14.87 -40.87 17.38
C GLU A 33 -15.86 -39.95 18.10
N SER A 34 -16.11 -40.19 19.39
CA SER A 34 -17.03 -39.38 20.18
C SER A 34 -16.35 -38.19 20.87
N HIS A 35 -15.07 -38.32 21.19
CA HIS A 35 -14.26 -37.25 21.79
C HIS A 35 -12.78 -37.51 21.62
N LYS A 36 -11.97 -36.45 21.65
CA LYS A 36 -10.50 -36.50 21.65
C LYS A 36 -9.93 -35.50 22.65
N ARG A 37 -8.79 -35.85 23.24
CA ARG A 37 -8.06 -35.01 24.20
C ARG A 37 -6.56 -35.09 23.95
N GLY A 38 -5.85 -34.00 24.14
CA GLY A 38 -4.40 -33.93 24.02
C GLY A 38 -3.83 -34.06 22.61
N ILE A 39 -4.66 -33.99 21.59
CA ILE A 39 -4.27 -34.01 20.17
C ILE A 39 -5.00 -32.95 19.38
N ARG A 40 -4.47 -32.62 18.23
CA ARG A 40 -5.08 -31.65 17.30
C ARG A 40 -6.41 -32.20 16.79
N GLY A 41 -7.49 -31.43 16.91
CA GLY A 41 -8.79 -31.74 16.37
C GLY A 41 -8.84 -31.71 14.86
N ALA A 42 -9.73 -32.53 14.28
CA ALA A 42 -10.07 -32.53 12.86
C ALA A 42 -11.56 -32.91 12.71
N TYR A 43 -12.10 -32.82 11.51
CA TYR A 43 -13.42 -33.32 11.17
C TYR A 43 -13.33 -34.06 9.85
N PHE A 44 -13.38 -35.40 9.91
CA PHE A 44 -13.38 -36.24 8.73
C PHE A 44 -14.66 -37.07 8.70
N LEU A 45 -15.14 -37.32 7.48
CA LEU A 45 -16.28 -38.21 7.22
C LEU A 45 -15.77 -39.35 6.37
N SER A 46 -16.14 -40.57 6.77
CA SER A 46 -15.85 -41.81 6.02
C SER A 46 -17.12 -42.57 5.75
N THR A 47 -17.40 -42.82 4.46
CA THR A 47 -18.53 -43.64 4.02
C THR A 47 -18.19 -44.29 2.68
N SER A 48 -18.95 -45.29 2.28
CA SER A 48 -18.87 -45.90 0.94
C SER A 48 -19.99 -45.35 0.08
N LEU A 49 -19.68 -44.98 -1.16
CA LEU A 49 -20.63 -44.45 -2.12
C LEU A 49 -20.66 -45.36 -3.36
N GLU A 50 -21.85 -45.70 -3.83
CA GLU A 50 -22.06 -46.31 -5.09
C GLU A 50 -22.56 -45.26 -6.08
N LEU A 51 -21.87 -45.13 -7.24
CA LEU A 51 -22.23 -44.20 -8.31
C LEU A 51 -22.54 -44.97 -9.58
N ALA A 52 -23.76 -44.87 -10.04
CA ALA A 52 -24.13 -45.33 -11.38
C ALA A 52 -23.43 -44.50 -12.46
N PRO A 53 -23.29 -45.04 -13.71
CA PRO A 53 -22.80 -44.24 -14.84
C PRO A 53 -23.62 -42.94 -14.96
N HIS A 54 -22.93 -41.79 -15.07
CA HIS A 54 -23.53 -40.44 -15.05
C HIS A 54 -24.26 -40.05 -13.76
N GLY A 55 -24.17 -40.85 -12.68
CA GLY A 55 -24.68 -40.51 -11.38
C GLY A 55 -23.88 -39.45 -10.67
N ALA A 56 -24.54 -38.67 -9.84
CA ALA A 56 -23.89 -37.67 -8.97
C ALA A 56 -24.38 -37.83 -7.53
N ARG A 57 -23.50 -37.59 -6.59
CA ARG A 57 -23.84 -37.50 -5.15
C ARG A 57 -23.27 -36.18 -4.63
N ALA A 58 -24.04 -35.45 -3.86
CA ALA A 58 -23.63 -34.21 -3.22
C ALA A 58 -23.80 -34.33 -1.71
N TRP A 59 -22.86 -33.77 -0.97
CA TRP A 59 -22.95 -33.62 0.48
C TRP A 59 -22.36 -32.27 0.88
N GLN A 60 -22.64 -31.86 2.09
CA GLN A 60 -22.22 -30.60 2.64
C GLN A 60 -21.56 -30.83 3.99
N ILE A 61 -20.49 -30.07 4.26
CA ILE A 61 -19.89 -29.90 5.58
C ILE A 61 -20.14 -28.45 5.97
N ILE A 62 -20.77 -28.25 7.12
CA ILE A 62 -21.19 -26.97 7.65
C ILE A 62 -20.37 -26.69 8.90
N ALA A 63 -19.65 -25.57 8.93
CA ALA A 63 -18.95 -25.09 10.11
C ALA A 63 -19.55 -23.75 10.54
N ASP A 64 -19.90 -23.66 11.82
CA ASP A 64 -20.39 -22.43 12.43
C ASP A 64 -19.54 -22.14 13.68
N ILE A 65 -19.15 -20.92 13.87
CA ILE A 65 -18.15 -20.51 14.87
C ILE A 65 -18.70 -19.45 15.82
N ASP A 66 -18.06 -19.32 16.97
CA ASP A 66 -18.36 -18.29 17.98
C ASP A 66 -19.80 -18.32 18.49
N LEU A 67 -20.35 -19.53 18.66
CA LEU A 67 -21.72 -19.74 19.10
C LEU A 67 -21.83 -19.73 20.62
N ALA A 68 -22.84 -19.05 21.16
CA ALA A 68 -23.32 -19.23 22.53
C ALA A 68 -24.06 -20.56 22.68
N GLN A 69 -24.21 -21.05 23.93
CA GLN A 69 -24.87 -22.33 24.21
C GLN A 69 -26.30 -22.40 23.64
N GLY A 70 -27.08 -21.31 23.73
CA GLY A 70 -28.43 -21.26 23.15
C GLY A 70 -28.42 -21.49 21.64
N GLN A 71 -27.51 -20.86 20.94
CA GLN A 71 -27.33 -21.02 19.50
C GLN A 71 -26.89 -22.44 19.11
N VAL A 72 -26.03 -23.09 19.90
CA VAL A 72 -25.68 -24.48 19.67
C VAL A 72 -26.93 -25.40 19.81
N VAL A 73 -27.78 -25.18 20.80
CA VAL A 73 -29.04 -25.91 20.96
C VAL A 73 -29.96 -25.70 19.74
N GLU A 74 -30.05 -24.50 19.22
CA GLU A 74 -30.84 -24.20 18.02
C GLU A 74 -30.27 -24.93 16.78
N ARG A 75 -28.97 -24.97 16.61
CA ARG A 75 -28.31 -25.74 15.52
C ARG A 75 -28.60 -27.22 15.65
N ILE A 76 -28.46 -27.80 16.85
CA ILE A 76 -28.79 -29.21 17.10
C ILE A 76 -30.26 -29.52 16.75
N ARG A 77 -31.19 -28.63 17.09
CA ARG A 77 -32.62 -28.80 16.73
C ARG A 77 -32.81 -28.72 15.21
N LEU A 78 -32.17 -27.75 14.53
CA LEU A 78 -32.26 -27.60 13.08
C LEU A 78 -31.77 -28.87 12.35
N PHE A 79 -30.63 -29.42 12.77
CA PHE A 79 -30.03 -30.59 12.12
C PHE A 79 -30.72 -31.92 12.45
N ARG A 80 -31.72 -31.94 13.36
CA ARG A 80 -32.60 -33.10 13.55
C ARG A 80 -33.60 -33.27 12.42
N ASP A 81 -33.85 -32.21 11.65
CA ASP A 81 -34.65 -32.26 10.42
C ASP A 81 -33.71 -31.92 9.21
N PRO A 82 -33.15 -32.95 8.57
CA PRO A 82 -32.22 -32.77 7.45
C PRO A 82 -32.82 -32.02 6.26
N GLY A 83 -34.13 -32.19 6.02
CA GLY A 83 -34.82 -31.49 4.93
C GLY A 83 -34.86 -29.98 5.16
N ARG A 84 -35.29 -29.58 6.35
CA ARG A 84 -35.34 -28.18 6.78
C ARG A 84 -33.92 -27.59 6.86
N ALA A 85 -32.96 -28.31 7.41
CA ALA A 85 -31.57 -27.87 7.47
C ALA A 85 -30.99 -27.63 6.07
N GLY A 86 -31.24 -28.56 5.13
CA GLY A 86 -30.83 -28.42 3.74
C GLY A 86 -31.39 -27.15 3.06
N GLN A 87 -32.67 -26.85 3.29
CA GLN A 87 -33.31 -25.62 2.78
C GLN A 87 -32.68 -24.33 3.36
N VAL A 88 -32.46 -24.32 4.68
CA VAL A 88 -31.82 -23.16 5.35
C VAL A 88 -30.40 -22.93 4.83
N ILE A 89 -29.65 -24.01 4.66
CA ILE A 89 -28.28 -23.93 4.14
C ILE A 89 -28.28 -23.45 2.70
N ALA A 90 -29.13 -24.01 1.82
CA ALA A 90 -29.22 -23.58 0.43
C ALA A 90 -29.57 -22.10 0.33
N HIS A 91 -30.58 -21.64 1.09
CA HIS A 91 -30.93 -20.22 1.15
C HIS A 91 -29.76 -19.34 1.64
N SER A 92 -29.05 -19.79 2.68
CA SER A 92 -27.88 -19.04 3.21
C SER A 92 -26.74 -18.94 2.18
N VAL A 93 -26.47 -20.00 1.42
CA VAL A 93 -25.48 -20.01 0.35
C VAL A 93 -25.89 -19.06 -0.79
N ASP A 94 -27.15 -19.12 -1.22
CA ASP A 94 -27.67 -18.26 -2.29
C ASP A 94 -27.68 -16.80 -1.86
N ALA A 95 -28.14 -16.51 -0.65
CA ALA A 95 -28.11 -15.15 -0.09
C ALA A 95 -26.68 -14.59 0.03
N GLY A 96 -25.72 -15.43 0.49
CA GLY A 96 -24.32 -15.05 0.59
C GLY A 96 -23.68 -14.77 -0.79
N ARG A 97 -24.03 -15.58 -1.80
CA ARG A 97 -23.59 -15.37 -3.18
C ARG A 97 -24.15 -14.07 -3.78
N ASP A 98 -25.45 -13.81 -3.62
CA ASP A 98 -26.10 -12.60 -4.10
C ASP A 98 -25.52 -11.36 -3.38
N GLU A 99 -25.34 -11.42 -2.07
CA GLU A 99 -24.73 -10.33 -1.29
C GLU A 99 -23.31 -10.01 -1.76
N LEU A 100 -22.47 -11.05 -1.96
CA LEU A 100 -21.12 -10.85 -2.46
C LEU A 100 -21.12 -10.22 -3.87
N ALA A 101 -22.02 -10.68 -4.74
CA ALA A 101 -22.17 -10.12 -6.07
C ALA A 101 -22.62 -8.66 -6.01
N ARG A 102 -23.54 -8.29 -5.09
CA ARG A 102 -23.93 -6.89 -4.86
C ARG A 102 -22.79 -6.02 -4.39
N ILE A 103 -21.98 -6.52 -3.47
CA ILE A 103 -20.78 -5.84 -2.96
C ILE A 103 -19.79 -5.56 -4.10
N VAL A 104 -19.49 -6.57 -4.93
CA VAL A 104 -18.58 -6.41 -6.07
C VAL A 104 -19.17 -5.49 -7.15
N GLY A 105 -20.47 -5.62 -7.44
CA GLY A 105 -21.21 -4.76 -8.37
C GLY A 105 -21.24 -3.29 -7.94
N ALA A 106 -21.37 -3.05 -6.64
CA ALA A 106 -21.32 -1.70 -6.08
C ALA A 106 -19.96 -1.01 -6.24
N ALA A 107 -18.88 -1.79 -6.41
CA ALA A 107 -17.53 -1.30 -6.70
C ALA A 107 -17.11 -1.50 -8.16
N ASP A 108 -18.07 -1.58 -9.08
CA ASP A 108 -17.86 -1.62 -10.54
C ASP A 108 -17.08 -2.85 -11.03
N GLY A 109 -17.28 -4.02 -10.38
CA GLY A 109 -16.58 -5.26 -10.73
C GLY A 109 -17.18 -6.02 -11.93
N PHE A 110 -18.29 -5.56 -12.51
CA PHE A 110 -18.95 -6.26 -13.61
C PHE A 110 -18.58 -5.70 -14.98
N GLN A 111 -18.25 -6.61 -15.88
CA GLN A 111 -17.97 -6.34 -17.28
C GLN A 111 -18.61 -7.42 -18.17
N SER A 112 -18.77 -7.13 -19.45
CA SER A 112 -19.14 -8.09 -20.49
C SER A 112 -18.29 -7.81 -21.71
N THR A 113 -17.26 -8.65 -21.92
CA THR A 113 -16.33 -8.58 -23.04
C THR A 113 -16.23 -9.95 -23.72
N ALA A 114 -15.61 -10.01 -24.90
CA ALA A 114 -15.33 -11.28 -25.56
C ALA A 114 -14.21 -12.08 -24.86
N GLU A 115 -13.35 -11.39 -24.11
CA GLU A 115 -12.24 -11.96 -23.34
C GLU A 115 -12.72 -12.35 -21.94
N GLU A 116 -13.23 -13.57 -21.75
CA GLU A 116 -13.80 -14.04 -20.49
C GLU A 116 -12.79 -14.03 -19.34
N ALA A 117 -11.51 -14.35 -19.62
CA ALA A 117 -10.44 -14.31 -18.64
C ALA A 117 -10.21 -12.88 -18.10
N VAL A 118 -10.28 -11.87 -18.96
CA VAL A 118 -10.17 -10.44 -18.57
C VAL A 118 -11.34 -10.04 -17.68
N THR A 119 -12.55 -10.45 -18.03
CA THR A 119 -13.77 -10.19 -17.27
C THR A 119 -13.68 -10.82 -15.87
N ALA A 120 -13.31 -12.10 -15.78
CA ALA A 120 -13.17 -12.82 -14.51
C ALA A 120 -12.03 -12.25 -13.65
N HIS A 121 -10.93 -11.87 -14.27
CA HIS A 121 -9.78 -11.27 -13.58
C HIS A 121 -10.12 -9.90 -12.97
N HIS A 122 -10.84 -9.04 -13.70
CA HIS A 122 -11.31 -7.77 -13.16
C HIS A 122 -12.24 -7.98 -11.96
N TYR A 123 -13.21 -8.90 -12.09
CA TYR A 123 -14.10 -9.26 -10.98
C TYR A 123 -13.30 -9.72 -9.74
N ALA A 124 -12.33 -10.61 -9.92
CA ALA A 124 -11.47 -11.10 -8.86
C ALA A 124 -10.66 -9.97 -8.21
N ASN A 125 -10.07 -9.08 -9.01
CA ASN A 125 -9.29 -7.95 -8.47
C ASN A 125 -10.17 -6.98 -7.66
N VAL A 126 -11.36 -6.65 -8.14
CA VAL A 126 -12.31 -5.82 -7.38
C VAL A 126 -12.72 -6.51 -6.09
N LEU A 127 -13.07 -7.81 -6.13
CA LEU A 127 -13.40 -8.59 -4.94
C LEU A 127 -12.26 -8.58 -3.92
N PHE A 128 -11.04 -8.88 -4.31
CA PHE A 128 -9.90 -8.90 -3.40
C PHE A 128 -9.51 -7.50 -2.91
N ASN A 129 -9.73 -6.46 -3.71
CA ASN A 129 -9.56 -5.08 -3.28
C ASN A 129 -10.53 -4.72 -2.13
N ILE A 130 -11.79 -5.10 -2.27
CA ILE A 130 -12.83 -4.90 -1.26
C ILE A 130 -12.53 -5.73 0.00
N LEU A 131 -12.14 -6.99 -0.15
CA LEU A 131 -11.76 -7.85 0.98
C LEU A 131 -10.64 -7.24 1.84
N ARG A 132 -9.83 -6.37 1.26
CA ARG A 132 -8.70 -5.71 1.95
C ARG A 132 -9.02 -4.30 2.42
N GLY A 133 -9.65 -3.48 1.60
CA GLY A 133 -9.95 -2.08 1.89
C GLY A 133 -11.37 -1.81 2.36
N GLY A 134 -12.29 -2.75 2.14
CA GLY A 134 -13.71 -2.58 2.41
C GLY A 134 -14.46 -1.87 1.28
N ILE A 135 -15.72 -1.59 1.56
CA ILE A 135 -16.63 -0.85 0.67
C ILE A 135 -17.47 0.10 1.50
N PHE A 136 -17.91 1.20 0.91
CA PHE A 136 -18.89 2.08 1.53
C PHE A 136 -20.25 1.37 1.61
N ASP A 137 -20.83 1.30 2.80
CA ASP A 137 -21.95 0.40 3.14
C ASP A 137 -23.19 0.66 2.28
N ASP A 138 -23.64 1.90 2.21
CA ASP A 138 -24.84 2.31 1.44
C ASP A 138 -24.53 3.41 0.41
N GLY A 139 -23.45 3.22 -0.37
CA GLY A 139 -23.03 4.21 -1.35
C GLY A 139 -22.68 5.53 -0.70
N TYR A 140 -23.43 6.58 -1.05
CA TYR A 140 -23.25 7.91 -0.45
C TYR A 140 -24.25 8.23 0.67
N ARG A 141 -25.13 7.30 1.01
CA ARG A 141 -26.05 7.46 2.16
C ARG A 141 -25.35 7.06 3.44
N VAL A 142 -25.61 7.81 4.49
CA VAL A 142 -25.01 7.62 5.82
C VAL A 142 -26.05 7.68 6.90
N SER A 143 -25.85 6.95 7.99
CA SER A 143 -26.72 7.02 9.17
C SER A 143 -26.29 8.17 10.07
N ALA A 144 -27.23 9.06 10.40
CA ALA A 144 -27.02 10.14 11.36
C ALA A 144 -26.62 9.59 12.75
N THR A 145 -27.26 8.50 13.16
CA THR A 145 -27.01 7.86 14.45
C THR A 145 -25.58 7.29 14.50
N ASP A 146 -25.12 6.64 13.42
CA ASP A 146 -23.76 6.12 13.33
C ASP A 146 -22.72 7.25 13.30
N PHE A 147 -22.98 8.33 12.56
CA PHE A 147 -22.11 9.50 12.56
C PHE A 147 -22.01 10.12 13.96
N ALA A 148 -23.14 10.35 14.64
CA ALA A 148 -23.17 10.89 16.00
C ALA A 148 -22.41 10.00 16.99
N SER A 149 -22.55 8.68 16.88
CA SER A 149 -21.78 7.69 17.65
C SER A 149 -20.28 7.80 17.35
N SER A 150 -19.90 7.97 16.09
CA SER A 150 -18.50 8.17 15.68
C SER A 150 -17.93 9.46 16.26
N VAL A 151 -18.65 10.59 16.21
CA VAL A 151 -18.25 11.85 16.83
C VAL A 151 -18.03 11.67 18.34
N ARG A 152 -18.98 11.02 19.03
CA ARG A 152 -18.88 10.76 20.48
C ARG A 152 -17.65 9.90 20.82
N HIS A 153 -17.36 8.89 20.00
CA HIS A 153 -16.20 8.03 20.22
C HIS A 153 -14.88 8.79 20.01
N CYS A 154 -14.82 9.60 18.95
CA CYS A 154 -13.62 10.39 18.64
C CYS A 154 -13.42 11.53 19.64
N ASN A 155 -14.49 12.32 19.92
CA ASN A 155 -14.38 13.50 20.77
C ASN A 155 -15.67 13.75 21.54
N LYS A 156 -15.70 13.36 22.81
CA LYS A 156 -16.86 13.53 23.70
C LYS A 156 -17.25 14.99 23.87
N ARG A 157 -16.28 15.91 23.96
CA ARG A 157 -16.56 17.36 24.13
C ARG A 157 -17.24 17.97 22.90
N VAL A 158 -16.80 17.59 21.70
CA VAL A 158 -17.43 18.03 20.45
C VAL A 158 -18.83 17.45 20.36
N TYR A 159 -19.00 16.16 20.70
CA TYR A 159 -20.31 15.53 20.73
C TYR A 159 -21.28 16.28 21.68
N GLU A 160 -20.87 16.55 22.92
CA GLU A 160 -21.68 17.25 23.92
C GLU A 160 -22.07 18.67 23.48
N ARG A 161 -21.16 19.40 22.81
CA ARG A 161 -21.41 20.74 22.28
C ARG A 161 -22.44 20.75 21.15
N HIS A 162 -22.51 19.69 20.36
CA HIS A 162 -23.32 19.61 19.15
C HIS A 162 -24.47 18.61 19.24
N GLN A 163 -24.88 18.17 20.44
CA GLN A 163 -25.95 17.18 20.61
C GLN A 163 -27.25 17.56 19.88
N GLU A 164 -27.66 18.84 19.96
CA GLU A 164 -28.87 19.33 19.32
C GLU A 164 -28.79 19.24 17.79
N LEU A 165 -27.67 19.69 17.21
CA LEU A 165 -27.44 19.59 15.77
C LEU A 165 -27.45 18.12 15.30
N LEU A 166 -26.74 17.27 16.02
CA LEU A 166 -26.63 15.85 15.67
C LEU A 166 -27.97 15.11 15.81
N ALA A 167 -28.78 15.48 16.79
CA ALA A 167 -30.14 14.92 16.98
C ALA A 167 -31.14 15.45 15.95
N ALA A 168 -30.89 16.61 15.35
CA ALA A 168 -31.77 17.20 14.32
C ALA A 168 -31.49 16.69 12.89
N LEU A 169 -30.43 15.90 12.69
CA LEU A 169 -30.13 15.30 11.39
C LEU A 169 -31.20 14.26 11.01
N GLU A 170 -31.53 14.19 9.72
CA GLU A 170 -32.38 13.11 9.18
C GLU A 170 -31.71 11.76 9.45
N GLU A 171 -32.48 10.71 9.77
CA GLU A 171 -31.96 9.37 10.10
C GLU A 171 -31.00 8.82 9.03
N SER A 172 -31.31 9.08 7.75
CA SER A 172 -30.49 8.71 6.60
C SER A 172 -30.37 9.88 5.64
N LEU A 173 -29.16 10.34 5.41
CA LEU A 173 -28.87 11.49 4.52
C LEU A 173 -27.65 11.17 3.66
N THR A 174 -27.41 11.94 2.62
CA THR A 174 -26.20 11.79 1.82
C THR A 174 -24.99 12.41 2.55
N ILE A 175 -23.81 11.91 2.27
CA ILE A 175 -22.56 12.46 2.85
C ILE A 175 -22.39 13.96 2.53
N GLY A 176 -22.87 14.41 1.37
CA GLY A 176 -22.88 15.83 1.00
C GLY A 176 -23.86 16.66 1.84
N GLN A 177 -25.06 16.13 2.12
CA GLN A 177 -26.02 16.78 3.04
C GLN A 177 -25.47 16.83 4.46
N LEU A 178 -24.83 15.74 4.93
CA LEU A 178 -24.18 15.71 6.23
C LEU A 178 -23.12 16.82 6.34
N LEU A 179 -22.22 16.91 5.37
CA LEU A 179 -21.18 17.93 5.35
C LEU A 179 -21.79 19.34 5.36
N SER A 180 -22.80 19.59 4.54
CA SER A 180 -23.49 20.89 4.49
C SER A 180 -24.12 21.27 5.84
N SER A 181 -24.76 20.31 6.52
CA SER A 181 -25.36 20.54 7.84
C SER A 181 -24.29 20.83 8.90
N VAL A 182 -23.17 20.13 8.87
CA VAL A 182 -22.04 20.34 9.78
C VAL A 182 -21.39 21.71 9.54
N GLN A 183 -21.19 22.11 8.29
CA GLN A 183 -20.62 23.42 7.94
C GLN A 183 -21.51 24.58 8.38
N GLN A 184 -22.84 24.44 8.33
CA GLN A 184 -23.76 25.43 8.88
C GLN A 184 -23.61 25.58 10.40
N GLY A 185 -23.16 24.54 11.11
CA GLY A 185 -22.86 24.60 12.54
C GLY A 185 -21.61 25.43 12.89
N GLY A 186 -20.73 25.70 11.93
CA GLY A 186 -19.59 26.62 12.04
C GLY A 186 -18.48 26.20 13.00
N ASP A 187 -18.44 24.94 13.47
CA ASP A 187 -17.35 24.43 14.34
C ASP A 187 -16.35 23.60 13.51
N PRO A 188 -15.11 24.10 13.33
CA PRO A 188 -14.10 23.38 12.55
C PRO A 188 -13.69 22.03 13.19
N GLN A 189 -13.92 21.83 14.50
CA GLN A 189 -13.67 20.55 15.15
C GLN A 189 -14.67 19.47 14.68
N LEU A 190 -15.94 19.83 14.58
CA LEU A 190 -16.97 18.92 14.05
C LEU A 190 -16.82 18.70 12.53
N GLU A 191 -16.44 19.75 11.79
CA GLU A 191 -16.19 19.66 10.35
C GLU A 191 -15.02 18.70 10.05
N ARG A 192 -13.91 18.77 10.81
CA ARG A 192 -12.80 17.80 10.72
C ARG A 192 -13.28 16.37 10.95
N LEU A 193 -14.09 16.13 11.98
CA LEU A 193 -14.64 14.81 12.27
C LEU A 193 -15.55 14.30 11.15
N CYS A 194 -16.28 15.20 10.50
CA CYS A 194 -17.08 14.86 9.32
C CYS A 194 -16.19 14.42 8.16
N TYR A 195 -15.11 15.14 7.84
CA TYR A 195 -14.15 14.73 6.81
C TYR A 195 -13.41 13.44 7.14
N GLU A 196 -13.25 13.06 8.40
CA GLU A 196 -12.63 11.78 8.79
C GLU A 196 -13.62 10.60 8.83
N TYR A 197 -14.91 10.87 8.64
CA TYR A 197 -15.96 9.85 8.71
C TYR A 197 -16.02 9.03 7.42
N LEU A 198 -15.70 7.74 7.52
CA LEU A 198 -15.75 6.78 6.42
C LEU A 198 -16.66 5.62 6.84
N PRO A 199 -17.88 5.51 6.28
CA PRO A 199 -18.84 4.45 6.59
C PRO A 199 -18.49 3.16 5.84
N ILE A 200 -17.32 2.60 6.14
CA ILE A 200 -16.79 1.40 5.49
C ILE A 200 -17.20 0.16 6.25
N THR A 201 -17.70 -0.81 5.53
CA THR A 201 -17.98 -2.17 5.99
C THR A 201 -17.14 -3.17 5.20
N PHE A 202 -17.06 -4.40 5.69
CA PHE A 202 -16.30 -5.48 5.04
C PHE A 202 -14.79 -5.17 4.86
N GLY A 203 -14.33 -4.08 5.43
CA GLY A 203 -12.99 -3.53 5.33
C GLY A 203 -12.05 -4.17 6.31
N ARG A 204 -11.72 -5.43 6.08
CA ARG A 204 -10.80 -6.12 6.94
C ARG A 204 -9.74 -6.81 6.17
N ARG A 205 -8.57 -6.50 6.60
CA ARG A 205 -7.47 -7.35 6.31
C ARG A 205 -7.62 -8.61 7.15
N HIS A 206 -8.24 -9.63 6.58
CA HIS A 206 -8.06 -10.97 7.08
C HIS A 206 -6.58 -11.23 7.20
N GLY A 207 -6.14 -11.77 8.30
CA GLY A 207 -4.78 -12.26 8.40
C GLY A 207 -4.52 -13.03 7.12
N ASP A 208 -3.79 -12.41 6.20
CA ASP A 208 -3.26 -13.09 5.04
C ASP A 208 -2.63 -14.37 5.57
N PRO A 209 -2.96 -15.56 5.11
CA PRO A 209 -2.35 -16.80 5.59
C PRO A 209 -0.82 -16.76 5.51
N SER A 210 -0.27 -15.94 4.61
CA SER A 210 1.15 -15.68 4.49
C SER A 210 1.69 -14.67 5.52
N ARG A 211 0.82 -14.00 6.28
CA ARG A 211 1.17 -12.98 7.27
C ARG A 211 0.43 -13.19 8.59
N PRO A 212 0.68 -14.32 9.29
CA PRO A 212 -0.03 -14.67 10.51
C PRO A 212 0.23 -13.72 11.69
N TRP A 213 1.26 -12.86 11.59
CA TRP A 213 1.55 -11.82 12.56
C TRP A 213 0.63 -10.59 12.48
N ASN A 214 -0.13 -10.42 11.40
CA ASN A 214 -1.13 -9.38 11.31
C ASN A 214 -2.35 -9.74 12.17
N LYS A 215 -2.40 -9.23 13.36
CA LYS A 215 -3.48 -9.46 14.32
C LYS A 215 -4.60 -8.44 14.11
N PHE A 216 -5.41 -8.62 13.10
CA PHE A 216 -6.60 -7.80 12.86
C PHE A 216 -7.85 -8.52 13.37
N ALA A 217 -8.72 -7.78 14.05
CA ALA A 217 -10.00 -8.28 14.45
C ALA A 217 -10.93 -8.46 13.23
N ILE A 218 -11.54 -9.63 13.07
CA ILE A 218 -12.52 -9.91 12.01
C ILE A 218 -13.91 -9.82 12.62
N ARG A 219 -14.53 -8.65 12.57
CA ARG A 219 -15.90 -8.43 13.00
C ARG A 219 -16.72 -7.89 11.85
N LEU A 220 -17.52 -8.71 11.21
CA LEU A 220 -18.39 -8.34 10.09
C LEU A 220 -19.81 -8.05 10.57
N LYS A 221 -20.20 -8.63 11.69
CA LYS A 221 -21.54 -8.52 12.28
C LYS A 221 -21.43 -8.32 13.78
N ASP A 222 -22.44 -7.68 14.37
CA ASP A 222 -22.61 -7.57 15.81
C ASP A 222 -23.26 -8.85 16.38
N GLU A 223 -23.57 -8.82 17.69
CA GLU A 223 -24.19 -9.95 18.38
C GLU A 223 -25.62 -10.25 17.89
N SER A 224 -26.31 -9.27 17.33
CA SER A 224 -27.65 -9.41 16.72
C SER A 224 -27.60 -9.94 15.28
N GLY A 225 -26.42 -10.01 14.67
CA GLY A 225 -26.21 -10.42 13.29
C GLY A 225 -26.29 -9.27 12.29
N GLU A 226 -26.44 -8.04 12.75
CA GLU A 226 -26.41 -6.85 11.89
C GLU A 226 -24.98 -6.52 11.44
N ARG A 227 -24.90 -5.96 10.23
CA ARG A 227 -23.62 -5.61 9.62
C ARG A 227 -22.93 -4.48 10.42
N LEU A 228 -21.65 -4.66 10.71
CA LEU A 228 -20.83 -3.66 11.37
C LEU A 228 -20.12 -2.76 10.35
N LEU A 229 -20.16 -1.45 10.59
CA LEU A 229 -19.23 -0.51 9.97
C LEU A 229 -17.90 -0.60 10.70
N SER A 230 -16.90 -1.14 10.03
CA SER A 230 -15.59 -1.37 10.63
C SER A 230 -14.53 -1.51 9.56
N TYR A 231 -13.39 -0.89 9.77
CA TYR A 231 -12.17 -1.12 9.01
C TYR A 231 -10.96 -1.05 9.93
N GLU A 232 -9.97 -1.83 9.60
CA GLU A 232 -8.70 -1.87 10.30
C GLU A 232 -7.62 -2.35 9.31
N GLY A 233 -6.50 -1.66 9.26
CA GLY A 233 -5.40 -2.05 8.38
C GLY A 233 -4.12 -1.31 8.70
N ASN A 234 -2.98 -1.88 8.26
CA ASN A 234 -1.73 -1.16 8.27
C ASN A 234 -1.91 0.12 7.46
N TRP A 235 -1.44 1.24 7.99
CA TRP A 235 -1.53 2.51 7.30
C TRP A 235 -0.94 2.42 5.88
N ARG A 236 0.19 1.78 5.72
CA ARG A 236 0.85 1.64 4.42
C ARG A 236 0.05 0.83 3.39
N ASP A 237 -0.84 -0.05 3.82
CA ASP A 237 -1.56 -0.98 2.94
C ASP A 237 -2.97 -0.51 2.61
N ILE A 238 -3.73 0.00 3.60
CA ILE A 238 -5.16 0.26 3.44
C ILE A 238 -5.46 1.36 2.42
N PHE A 239 -4.63 2.40 2.37
CA PHE A 239 -4.81 3.51 1.43
C PHE A 239 -4.58 3.10 -0.04
N GLN A 240 -3.82 2.04 -0.30
CA GLN A 240 -3.69 1.47 -1.64
C GLN A 240 -5.04 0.97 -2.15
N ASN A 241 -5.76 0.22 -1.31
CA ASN A 241 -7.07 -0.29 -1.66
C ASN A 241 -8.11 0.84 -1.79
N TRP A 242 -8.00 1.87 -0.96
CA TRP A 242 -8.89 3.03 -1.02
C TRP A 242 -8.65 3.91 -2.24
N GLU A 243 -7.46 3.92 -2.85
CA GLU A 243 -7.25 4.60 -4.14
C GLU A 243 -8.16 3.99 -5.22
N ALA A 244 -8.16 2.67 -5.37
CA ALA A 244 -9.02 2.00 -6.35
C ALA A 244 -10.51 2.11 -5.98
N LEU A 245 -10.87 2.04 -4.69
CA LEU A 245 -12.23 2.24 -4.22
C LEU A 245 -12.71 3.67 -4.49
N ALA A 246 -11.90 4.68 -4.24
CA ALA A 246 -12.22 6.08 -4.46
C ALA A 246 -12.41 6.42 -5.95
N PHE A 247 -11.76 5.67 -6.85
CA PHE A 247 -11.99 5.80 -8.29
C PHE A 247 -13.43 5.41 -8.68
N SER A 248 -14.03 4.45 -7.98
CA SER A 248 -15.45 4.08 -8.11
C SER A 248 -16.37 4.91 -7.22
N TYR A 249 -15.86 5.56 -6.17
CA TYR A 249 -16.62 6.38 -5.23
C TYR A 249 -15.97 7.78 -5.07
N PRO A 250 -15.96 8.61 -6.13
CA PRO A 250 -15.25 9.89 -6.10
C PRO A 250 -15.65 10.81 -4.96
N GLY A 251 -16.92 10.80 -4.54
CA GLY A 251 -17.43 11.65 -3.45
C GLY A 251 -16.74 11.47 -2.10
N PHE A 252 -15.96 10.40 -1.91
CA PHE A 252 -15.18 10.17 -0.68
C PHE A 252 -13.69 10.47 -0.81
N ILE A 253 -13.19 10.97 -1.96
CA ILE A 253 -11.75 11.21 -2.17
C ILE A 253 -11.18 12.13 -1.08
N GLU A 254 -11.79 13.27 -0.82
CA GLU A 254 -11.29 14.25 0.16
C GLU A 254 -11.42 13.74 1.60
N TYR A 255 -12.36 12.85 1.88
CA TYR A 255 -12.49 12.17 3.17
C TYR A 255 -11.32 11.20 3.39
N VAL A 256 -10.94 10.46 2.35
CA VAL A 256 -9.75 9.58 2.39
C VAL A 256 -8.47 10.41 2.52
N VAL A 257 -8.36 11.55 1.80
CA VAL A 257 -7.24 12.50 1.96
C VAL A 257 -7.17 13.01 3.40
N ALA A 258 -8.30 13.45 3.97
CA ALA A 258 -8.33 13.94 5.36
C ALA A 258 -7.90 12.86 6.35
N LYS A 259 -8.41 11.63 6.20
CA LYS A 259 -8.00 10.49 7.04
C LYS A 259 -6.51 10.21 6.95
N PHE A 260 -5.94 10.33 5.74
CA PHE A 260 -4.51 10.13 5.51
C PHE A 260 -3.67 11.20 6.20
N VAL A 261 -3.94 12.48 5.94
CA VAL A 261 -3.11 13.58 6.45
C VAL A 261 -3.27 13.79 7.95
N ASN A 262 -4.46 13.57 8.52
CA ASN A 262 -4.72 13.68 9.94
C ASN A 262 -4.03 12.60 10.77
N ALA A 263 -3.72 11.46 10.15
CA ALA A 263 -2.90 10.42 10.76
C ALA A 263 -1.40 10.75 10.74
N SER A 264 -0.94 11.73 9.97
CA SER A 264 0.49 12.08 9.93
C SER A 264 0.92 12.85 11.18
N THR A 265 2.15 12.57 11.63
CA THR A 265 2.75 13.11 12.86
C THR A 265 3.36 14.50 12.65
N VAL A 266 3.70 15.18 13.74
CA VAL A 266 4.36 16.49 13.68
C VAL A 266 5.69 16.47 12.95
N ASP A 267 6.40 15.35 12.99
CA ASP A 267 7.69 15.12 12.31
C ASP A 267 7.56 14.57 10.87
N GLY A 268 6.32 14.51 10.35
CA GLY A 268 6.04 14.24 8.93
C GLY A 268 5.98 12.77 8.56
N TYR A 269 5.73 11.88 9.51
CA TYR A 269 5.58 10.44 9.28
C TYR A 269 4.17 9.96 9.65
N ASN A 270 3.91 8.67 9.48
CA ASN A 270 2.60 8.10 9.75
C ASN A 270 2.69 6.97 10.78
N PRO A 271 1.64 6.78 11.60
CA PRO A 271 1.58 5.68 12.55
C PRO A 271 1.46 4.34 11.82
N TYR A 272 1.60 3.25 12.57
CA TYR A 272 1.58 1.90 12.02
C TYR A 272 0.21 1.51 11.47
N ARG A 273 -0.88 1.81 12.19
CA ARG A 273 -2.21 1.26 11.91
C ARG A 273 -3.30 2.33 11.90
N ILE A 274 -4.24 2.16 10.97
CA ILE A 274 -5.48 2.94 10.90
C ILE A 274 -6.65 2.03 11.22
N THR A 275 -7.54 2.52 12.08
CA THR A 275 -8.80 1.88 12.41
C THR A 275 -9.95 2.87 12.25
N ARG A 276 -11.17 2.38 12.26
CA ARG A 276 -12.34 3.26 12.33
C ARG A 276 -12.31 4.18 13.56
N GLN A 277 -11.79 3.68 14.67
CA GLN A 277 -11.72 4.39 15.94
C GLN A 277 -10.50 5.30 16.07
N GLY A 278 -9.60 5.36 15.11
CA GLY A 278 -8.44 6.24 15.13
C GLY A 278 -7.17 5.60 14.61
N ILE A 279 -6.06 5.92 15.25
CA ILE A 279 -4.70 5.50 14.89
C ILE A 279 -4.08 4.66 16.00
N ASP A 280 -3.09 3.85 15.62
CA ASP A 280 -2.33 3.02 16.56
C ASP A 280 -0.87 2.92 16.09
N TRP A 281 0.04 2.57 16.99
CA TRP A 281 1.48 2.49 16.73
C TRP A 281 2.10 1.24 17.34
N GLU A 282 3.28 0.87 16.84
CA GLU A 282 4.07 -0.23 17.39
C GLU A 282 4.70 0.17 18.71
N VAL A 283 4.72 -0.78 19.64
CA VAL A 283 5.39 -0.66 20.93
C VAL A 283 6.52 -1.69 20.97
N GLU A 284 7.70 -1.29 21.45
CA GLU A 284 8.83 -2.20 21.60
C GLU A 284 8.49 -3.33 22.58
N GLU A 285 8.66 -4.58 22.13
CA GLU A 285 8.37 -5.78 22.91
C GLU A 285 9.61 -6.17 23.74
N PRO A 286 9.54 -6.13 25.09
CA PRO A 286 10.66 -6.54 25.94
C PRO A 286 11.04 -8.01 25.68
N GLY A 287 12.33 -8.25 25.51
CA GLY A 287 12.86 -9.60 25.29
C GLY A 287 12.79 -10.12 23.85
N ASN A 288 12.22 -9.36 22.92
CA ASN A 288 12.24 -9.65 21.50
C ASN A 288 13.37 -8.85 20.84
N ALA A 289 14.50 -9.52 20.53
CA ALA A 289 15.65 -8.88 19.91
C ALA A 289 15.36 -8.28 18.51
N TRP A 290 14.25 -8.65 17.91
CA TRP A 290 13.82 -8.19 16.59
C TRP A 290 12.73 -7.11 16.67
N SER A 291 12.21 -6.85 17.86
CA SER A 291 11.29 -5.75 18.09
C SER A 291 12.05 -4.45 18.07
N HIS A 292 11.67 -3.56 17.19
CA HIS A 292 12.18 -2.20 17.17
C HIS A 292 11.08 -1.26 16.69
N ILE A 293 11.08 -0.06 17.20
CA ILE A 293 10.19 1.01 16.79
C ILE A 293 10.83 1.81 15.65
N GLY A 294 10.00 2.35 14.80
CA GLY A 294 10.38 3.20 13.69
C GLY A 294 9.18 3.49 12.81
N TYR A 295 9.33 4.47 11.96
CA TYR A 295 8.26 4.78 11.03
C TYR A 295 8.32 3.85 9.81
N TRP A 296 7.14 3.47 9.34
CA TRP A 296 6.97 2.86 8.05
C TRP A 296 6.82 4.00 7.03
N GLY A 297 7.89 4.22 6.24
CA GLY A 297 7.88 5.23 5.19
C GLY A 297 7.09 4.83 3.95
N ASP A 298 6.69 3.55 3.90
CA ASP A 298 5.95 2.97 2.80
C ASP A 298 4.74 3.83 2.42
N HIS A 299 4.71 4.24 1.17
CA HIS A 299 3.57 4.91 0.54
C HIS A 299 3.22 6.30 1.10
N GLN A 300 4.02 6.86 1.98
CA GLN A 300 3.72 8.14 2.63
C GLN A 300 3.54 9.30 1.63
N ILE A 301 4.54 9.59 0.82
CA ILE A 301 4.43 10.58 -0.26
C ILE A 301 3.61 10.01 -1.42
N ILE A 302 3.83 8.73 -1.76
CA ILE A 302 3.32 8.10 -2.97
C ILE A 302 1.79 8.06 -2.96
N TYR A 303 1.17 7.52 -1.91
CA TYR A 303 -0.29 7.40 -1.87
C TYR A 303 -0.99 8.70 -1.51
N LEU A 304 -0.34 9.58 -0.76
CA LEU A 304 -0.84 10.94 -0.59
C LEU A 304 -0.94 11.64 -1.95
N LEU A 305 0.13 11.58 -2.76
CA LEU A 305 0.14 12.15 -4.10
C LEU A 305 -0.97 11.57 -4.98
N LYS A 306 -1.11 10.25 -5.05
CA LYS A 306 -2.14 9.60 -5.89
C LYS A 306 -3.56 10.01 -5.49
N LEU A 307 -3.85 10.11 -4.20
CA LEU A 307 -5.14 10.59 -3.69
C LEU A 307 -5.38 12.07 -4.02
N LEU A 308 -4.37 12.91 -3.92
CA LEU A 308 -4.44 14.33 -4.30
C LEU A 308 -4.64 14.50 -5.80
N GLU A 309 -3.95 13.70 -6.63
CA GLU A 309 -4.14 13.69 -8.08
C GLU A 309 -5.59 13.30 -8.43
N LEU A 310 -6.16 12.29 -7.78
CA LEU A 310 -7.57 11.94 -7.94
C LEU A 310 -8.47 13.13 -7.56
N SER A 311 -8.25 13.75 -6.40
CA SER A 311 -9.06 14.92 -6.00
C SER A 311 -8.98 16.04 -7.02
N ARG A 312 -7.80 16.36 -7.54
CA ARG A 312 -7.63 17.37 -8.60
C ARG A 312 -8.33 17.01 -9.90
N GLN A 313 -8.31 15.73 -10.27
CA GLN A 313 -8.98 15.25 -11.48
C GLN A 313 -10.50 15.33 -11.36
N PHE A 314 -11.07 14.84 -10.27
CA PHE A 314 -12.52 14.77 -10.05
C PHE A 314 -13.12 16.07 -9.53
N HIS A 315 -12.47 16.74 -8.57
CA HIS A 315 -12.99 17.87 -7.82
C HIS A 315 -11.98 19.03 -7.70
N PRO A 316 -11.49 19.60 -8.80
CA PRO A 316 -10.38 20.57 -8.77
C PRO A 316 -10.68 21.79 -7.89
N ALA A 317 -11.90 22.32 -7.92
CA ALA A 317 -12.29 23.47 -7.10
C ALA A 317 -12.34 23.14 -5.60
N ARG A 318 -12.72 21.91 -5.25
CA ARG A 318 -12.81 21.46 -3.85
C ARG A 318 -11.43 21.32 -3.21
N LEU A 319 -10.50 20.72 -3.93
CA LEU A 319 -9.11 20.61 -3.44
C LEU A 319 -8.49 21.99 -3.20
N SER A 320 -8.67 22.92 -4.15
CA SER A 320 -8.15 24.29 -4.00
C SER A 320 -8.77 25.02 -2.79
N ALA A 321 -10.06 24.82 -2.53
CA ALA A 321 -10.72 25.40 -1.36
C ALA A 321 -10.18 24.84 -0.04
N LEU A 322 -9.84 23.55 0.00
CA LEU A 322 -9.32 22.89 1.19
C LEU A 322 -7.88 23.28 1.52
N LEU A 323 -7.09 23.74 0.55
CA LEU A 323 -5.66 24.07 0.76
C LEU A 323 -5.40 25.01 1.94
N ARG A 324 -6.27 26.00 2.12
CA ARG A 324 -6.15 27.05 3.14
C ARG A 324 -7.05 26.82 4.36
N SER A 325 -7.92 25.80 4.31
CA SER A 325 -8.89 25.53 5.36
C SER A 325 -8.19 24.90 6.58
N PRO A 326 -8.33 25.46 7.78
CA PRO A 326 -7.71 24.94 9.01
C PRO A 326 -8.53 23.77 9.57
N LEU A 327 -8.60 22.67 8.82
CA LEU A 327 -9.42 21.49 9.13
C LEU A 327 -8.60 20.24 9.44
N TYR A 328 -7.27 20.34 9.45
CA TYR A 328 -6.40 19.16 9.53
C TYR A 328 -5.62 19.13 10.84
N SER A 329 -5.30 17.93 11.30
CA SER A 329 -4.66 17.68 12.59
C SER A 329 -3.36 16.90 12.46
N TYR A 330 -2.63 16.78 13.56
CA TYR A 330 -1.43 15.97 13.68
C TYR A 330 -1.63 14.82 14.66
N ALA A 331 -1.18 13.63 14.30
CA ALA A 331 -1.05 12.53 15.24
C ALA A 331 0.08 12.78 16.23
N ASN A 332 -0.16 12.46 17.51
CA ASN A 332 0.81 12.61 18.56
C ASN A 332 1.33 11.23 18.99
N VAL A 333 2.19 10.66 18.15
CA VAL A 333 2.78 9.33 18.39
C VAL A 333 3.95 9.47 19.37
N PRO A 334 4.13 8.56 20.36
CA PRO A 334 5.19 8.65 21.37
C PRO A 334 6.57 8.23 20.82
N TYR A 335 6.86 8.58 19.58
CA TYR A 335 8.18 8.40 18.97
C TYR A 335 8.94 9.70 18.96
N ARG A 336 10.24 9.61 19.27
CA ARG A 336 11.18 10.73 19.26
C ARG A 336 12.34 10.41 18.36
N ILE A 337 12.40 11.02 17.20
CA ILE A 337 13.53 10.91 16.28
C ILE A 337 14.71 11.66 16.90
N ARG A 338 15.85 11.00 17.00
CA ARG A 338 17.07 11.56 17.58
C ARG A 338 17.63 12.74 16.80
N SER A 339 18.54 13.50 17.38
CA SER A 339 19.25 14.57 16.68
C SER A 339 20.08 14.04 15.53
N PHE A 340 20.35 14.90 14.53
CA PHE A 340 21.16 14.51 13.37
C PHE A 340 22.51 13.93 13.75
N ALA A 341 23.20 14.51 14.75
CA ALA A 341 24.48 13.99 15.23
C ALA A 341 24.36 12.58 15.80
N ALA A 342 23.29 12.27 16.52
CA ALA A 342 23.04 10.94 17.05
C ALA A 342 22.67 9.94 15.94
N ILE A 343 21.92 10.39 14.92
CA ILE A 343 21.59 9.58 13.72
C ILE A 343 22.87 9.22 12.96
N VAL A 344 23.78 10.17 12.77
CA VAL A 344 25.08 9.93 12.10
C VAL A 344 25.94 8.94 12.89
N ALA A 345 25.91 9.06 14.22
CA ALA A 345 26.71 8.17 15.11
C ALA A 345 26.17 6.73 15.10
N ASP A 346 24.85 6.55 15.07
CA ASP A 346 24.18 5.24 15.00
C ASP A 346 22.92 5.29 14.13
N PRO A 347 23.05 5.14 12.81
CA PRO A 347 21.94 5.30 11.88
C PRO A 347 20.92 4.16 11.90
N LYS A 348 21.13 3.13 12.72
CA LYS A 348 20.18 2.03 12.95
C LYS A 348 19.31 2.24 14.18
N ARG A 349 19.72 3.11 15.11
CA ARG A 349 19.00 3.45 16.34
C ARG A 349 18.66 4.93 16.37
N THR A 350 17.63 5.31 15.66
CA THR A 350 17.32 6.71 15.35
C THR A 350 16.02 7.19 15.99
N VAL A 351 15.24 6.30 16.61
CA VAL A 351 13.95 6.62 17.23
C VAL A 351 13.93 6.08 18.65
N ASP A 352 13.56 6.93 19.59
CA ASP A 352 13.32 6.59 20.98
C ASP A 352 11.81 6.56 21.28
N TYR A 353 11.39 5.67 22.20
CA TYR A 353 10.01 5.54 22.64
C TYR A 353 9.76 6.35 23.93
N ASP A 354 8.87 7.34 23.86
CA ASP A 354 8.52 8.21 25.00
C ASP A 354 7.35 7.62 25.79
N ARG A 355 7.67 6.75 26.76
CA ARG A 355 6.68 6.10 27.64
C ARG A 355 5.87 7.10 28.49
N ALA A 356 6.45 8.24 28.84
CA ALA A 356 5.75 9.26 29.62
C ALA A 356 4.69 9.96 28.75
N LEU A 357 5.01 10.23 27.49
CA LEU A 357 4.03 10.74 26.54
C LEU A 357 2.92 9.71 26.26
N GLU A 358 3.25 8.45 26.10
CA GLU A 358 2.24 7.39 25.91
C GLU A 358 1.23 7.36 27.06
N ALA A 359 1.71 7.40 28.32
CA ALA A 359 0.83 7.44 29.47
C ALA A 359 -0.09 8.67 29.45
N ARG A 360 0.45 9.87 29.15
CA ARG A 360 -0.36 11.10 29.01
C ARG A 360 -1.39 10.98 27.87
N ILE A 361 -1.03 10.35 26.76
CA ILE A 361 -1.97 10.11 25.65
C ILE A 361 -3.10 9.18 26.11
N ALA A 362 -2.79 8.11 26.82
CA ALA A 362 -3.79 7.19 27.35
C ALA A 362 -4.79 7.89 28.28
N ASP A 363 -4.31 8.75 29.19
CA ASP A 363 -5.16 9.56 30.06
C ASP A 363 -6.07 10.50 29.26
N ARG A 364 -5.54 11.18 28.23
CA ARG A 364 -6.33 12.04 27.35
C ARG A 364 -7.40 11.27 26.58
N VAL A 365 -7.07 10.09 26.07
CA VAL A 365 -8.03 9.20 25.38
C VAL A 365 -9.16 8.78 26.31
N ALA A 366 -8.87 8.44 27.56
CA ALA A 366 -9.88 8.10 28.55
C ALA A 366 -10.87 9.26 28.79
N LEU A 367 -10.36 10.49 28.82
CA LEU A 367 -11.16 11.69 29.06
C LEU A 367 -11.97 12.15 27.85
N MET A 368 -11.36 12.26 26.68
CA MET A 368 -11.98 12.93 25.53
C MET A 368 -12.36 12.01 24.38
N GLY A 369 -11.84 10.78 24.33
CA GLY A 369 -11.98 9.85 23.23
C GLY A 369 -10.73 9.77 22.36
N ALA A 370 -10.87 9.20 21.15
CA ALA A 370 -9.73 8.88 20.27
C ALA A 370 -8.88 10.11 19.88
N ASP A 371 -9.47 11.29 19.85
CA ASP A 371 -8.77 12.58 19.61
C ASP A 371 -7.68 12.88 20.66
N GLY A 372 -7.70 12.21 21.79
CA GLY A 372 -6.60 12.25 22.76
C GLY A 372 -5.25 11.78 22.19
N ARG A 373 -5.26 11.07 21.07
CA ARG A 373 -4.06 10.67 20.31
C ARG A 373 -3.53 11.74 19.36
N LEU A 374 -4.24 12.87 19.24
CA LEU A 374 -3.83 13.99 18.39
C LEU A 374 -3.10 15.05 19.19
N VAL A 375 -2.46 15.99 18.49
CA VAL A 375 -1.88 17.18 19.10
C VAL A 375 -3.01 18.11 19.53
N LEU A 376 -2.93 18.61 20.78
CA LEU A 376 -3.90 19.53 21.35
C LEU A 376 -3.29 20.93 21.47
N ASP A 377 -4.15 21.94 21.32
CA ASP A 377 -3.82 23.35 21.66
C ASP A 377 -3.83 23.59 23.18
N ALA A 378 -3.46 24.78 23.61
CA ALA A 378 -3.48 25.17 25.00
C ALA A 378 -4.89 25.16 25.66
N GLY A 379 -5.95 25.21 24.85
CA GLY A 379 -7.35 25.09 25.27
C GLY A 379 -7.84 23.63 25.39
N GLY A 380 -6.99 22.67 25.02
CA GLY A 380 -7.31 21.23 25.02
C GLY A 380 -8.23 20.81 23.87
N ASN A 381 -8.36 21.61 22.81
CA ASN A 381 -8.96 21.21 21.55
C ASN A 381 -7.90 20.61 20.62
N VAL A 382 -8.33 19.88 19.61
CA VAL A 382 -7.39 19.39 18.60
C VAL A 382 -6.79 20.57 17.84
N TYR A 383 -5.46 20.65 17.79
CA TYR A 383 -4.76 21.67 17.03
C TYR A 383 -4.98 21.48 15.55
N GLN A 384 -5.49 22.52 14.88
CA GLN A 384 -5.87 22.44 13.47
C GLN A 384 -5.03 23.37 12.62
N VAL A 385 -4.65 22.87 11.44
CA VAL A 385 -3.82 23.56 10.45
C VAL A 385 -4.41 23.40 9.05
N SER A 386 -3.88 24.14 8.10
CA SER A 386 -4.26 24.06 6.69
C SER A 386 -3.81 22.74 6.05
N LEU A 387 -4.49 22.33 4.95
CA LEU A 387 -4.04 21.21 4.13
C LEU A 387 -2.61 21.46 3.62
N LEU A 388 -2.32 22.69 3.18
CA LEU A 388 -1.01 23.01 2.63
C LEU A 388 0.11 22.76 3.64
N GLU A 389 -0.07 23.13 4.92
CA GLU A 389 0.89 22.78 5.96
C GLU A 389 1.08 21.27 6.08
N LYS A 390 -0.01 20.50 6.06
CA LYS A 390 0.03 19.04 6.11
C LYS A 390 0.71 18.40 4.91
N LEU A 391 0.74 19.08 3.76
CA LEU A 391 1.47 18.64 2.57
C LEU A 391 2.96 19.02 2.61
N LEU A 392 3.31 20.13 3.24
CA LEU A 392 4.69 20.59 3.39
C LEU A 392 5.48 19.77 4.41
N VAL A 393 4.88 19.42 5.55
CA VAL A 393 5.59 18.72 6.63
C VAL A 393 6.17 17.36 6.21
N PRO A 394 5.45 16.44 5.54
CA PRO A 394 6.04 15.22 5.00
C PRO A 394 7.13 15.46 3.94
N LEU A 395 6.97 16.48 3.12
CA LEU A 395 7.98 16.88 2.14
C LEU A 395 9.28 17.34 2.82
N LEU A 396 9.17 18.23 3.80
CA LEU A 396 10.31 18.73 4.58
C LEU A 396 11.00 17.61 5.35
N ALA A 397 10.23 16.64 5.89
CA ALA A 397 10.78 15.46 6.55
C ALA A 397 11.62 14.60 5.61
N LYS A 398 11.18 14.41 4.36
CA LYS A 398 11.96 13.70 3.33
C LYS A 398 13.18 14.51 2.90
N LEU A 399 13.05 15.83 2.70
CA LEU A 399 14.17 16.71 2.39
C LEU A 399 15.22 16.76 3.50
N GLY A 400 14.82 16.66 4.76
CA GLY A 400 15.73 16.53 5.91
C GLY A 400 16.59 15.26 5.90
N ASN A 401 16.26 14.29 5.05
CA ASN A 401 17.00 13.05 4.82
C ASN A 401 17.51 12.94 3.37
N PHE A 402 17.51 14.02 2.63
CA PHE A 402 17.93 14.03 1.22
C PHE A 402 19.46 14.00 1.11
N VAL A 403 19.94 13.06 0.31
CA VAL A 403 21.35 12.93 -0.09
C VAL A 403 21.44 13.15 -1.59
N VAL A 404 22.07 14.25 -2.00
CA VAL A 404 22.25 14.57 -3.43
C VAL A 404 23.03 13.46 -4.13
N ASP A 405 22.66 13.10 -5.36
CA ASP A 405 23.09 11.92 -6.14
C ASP A 405 22.73 10.57 -5.52
N GLY A 406 22.22 10.52 -4.31
CA GLY A 406 21.97 9.28 -3.57
C GLY A 406 20.49 8.89 -3.48
N GLY A 407 19.64 9.81 -3.07
CA GLY A 407 18.24 9.57 -2.77
C GLY A 407 17.82 10.00 -1.35
N ILE A 408 16.82 9.37 -0.78
CA ILE A 408 16.35 9.64 0.59
C ILE A 408 16.95 8.61 1.55
N TRP A 409 17.68 9.10 2.56
CA TRP A 409 18.34 8.23 3.54
C TRP A 409 17.33 7.50 4.42
N LEU A 410 17.44 6.17 4.45
CA LEU A 410 16.56 5.26 5.19
C LEU A 410 17.05 5.13 6.65
N ASN A 411 17.01 6.23 7.40
CA ASN A 411 17.49 6.27 8.79
C ASN A 411 16.38 6.26 9.85
N THR A 412 15.19 6.76 9.51
CA THR A 412 14.04 6.86 10.44
C THR A 412 12.83 6.08 9.95
N GLN A 413 12.90 5.55 8.76
CA GLN A 413 11.83 4.84 8.08
C GLN A 413 12.35 3.59 7.37
N ARG A 414 11.45 2.67 7.10
CA ARG A 414 11.69 1.47 6.30
C ARG A 414 11.40 1.73 4.81
N PRO A 415 11.83 0.83 3.91
CA PRO A 415 11.59 0.96 2.48
C PRO A 415 10.12 1.14 2.12
N GLU A 416 9.87 1.79 0.99
CA GLU A 416 8.52 2.19 0.58
C GLU A 416 7.64 1.01 0.14
N TRP A 417 8.19 -0.04 -0.51
CA TRP A 417 7.36 -1.07 -1.13
C TRP A 417 7.80 -2.50 -0.86
N ASN A 418 9.03 -2.70 -0.47
CA ASN A 418 9.58 -4.03 -0.37
C ASN A 418 10.19 -4.28 1.00
N ASP A 419 9.52 -5.05 1.82
CA ASP A 419 9.99 -5.45 3.14
C ASP A 419 11.35 -6.15 3.10
N ALA A 420 11.69 -6.79 1.97
CA ALA A 420 12.98 -7.44 1.80
C ALA A 420 14.16 -6.46 1.91
N ASN A 421 13.94 -5.18 1.63
CA ASN A 421 14.94 -4.14 1.73
C ASN A 421 15.11 -3.55 3.15
N ASN A 422 14.48 -4.12 4.16
CA ASN A 422 14.64 -3.67 5.55
C ASN A 422 16.12 -3.64 6.00
N ALA A 423 16.96 -4.49 5.42
CA ALA A 423 18.39 -4.49 5.69
C ALA A 423 19.11 -3.20 5.26
N LEU A 424 18.49 -2.40 4.38
CA LEU A 424 19.05 -1.12 3.92
C LEU A 424 18.85 0.00 4.95
N VAL A 425 18.03 -0.22 5.99
CA VAL A 425 17.80 0.79 7.03
C VAL A 425 19.13 1.16 7.72
N GLY A 426 19.39 2.44 7.78
CA GLY A 426 20.60 3.02 8.36
C GLY A 426 21.72 3.31 7.36
N HIS A 427 21.87 2.53 6.28
CA HIS A 427 22.92 2.74 5.29
C HIS A 427 22.45 2.74 3.84
N GLY A 428 21.18 2.57 3.60
CA GLY A 428 20.58 2.69 2.26
C GLY A 428 19.95 4.05 2.02
N VAL A 429 19.92 4.47 0.76
CA VAL A 429 19.23 5.66 0.28
C VAL A 429 18.28 5.29 -0.85
N SER A 430 17.04 5.79 -0.78
CA SER A 430 15.96 5.43 -1.69
C SER A 430 15.82 6.42 -2.83
N MET A 431 16.14 5.96 -4.03
CA MET A 431 15.76 6.66 -5.25
C MET A 431 14.28 6.50 -5.55
N VAL A 432 13.64 5.40 -5.13
CA VAL A 432 12.21 5.18 -5.31
C VAL A 432 11.40 6.33 -4.71
N THR A 433 11.66 6.67 -3.46
CA THR A 433 11.03 7.82 -2.81
C THR A 433 11.32 9.13 -3.57
N LEU A 434 12.56 9.32 -4.04
CA LEU A 434 12.97 10.54 -4.73
C LEU A 434 12.23 10.73 -6.05
N TYR A 435 12.00 9.68 -6.83
CA TYR A 435 11.23 9.75 -8.08
C TYR A 435 9.79 10.22 -7.83
N TYR A 436 9.13 9.70 -6.81
CA TYR A 436 7.79 10.14 -6.44
C TYR A 436 7.76 11.54 -5.82
N MET A 437 8.81 11.93 -5.07
CA MET A 437 8.94 13.30 -4.57
C MET A 437 9.01 14.31 -5.72
N ARG A 438 9.70 13.98 -6.83
CA ARG A 438 9.68 14.82 -8.02
C ARG A 438 8.26 15.08 -8.53
N ARG A 439 7.47 13.99 -8.71
CA ARG A 439 6.07 14.09 -9.16
C ARG A 439 5.22 14.89 -8.17
N TYR A 440 5.45 14.69 -6.88
CA TYR A 440 4.77 15.41 -5.81
C TYR A 440 5.08 16.91 -5.84
N LEU A 441 6.32 17.29 -6.06
CA LEU A 441 6.73 18.68 -6.16
C LEU A 441 6.12 19.38 -7.38
N HIS A 442 6.13 18.74 -8.54
CA HIS A 442 5.44 19.25 -9.74
C HIS A 442 3.94 19.40 -9.50
N PHE A 443 3.32 18.40 -8.87
CA PHE A 443 1.91 18.49 -8.51
C PHE A 443 1.62 19.71 -7.63
N LEU A 444 2.45 19.94 -6.60
CA LEU A 444 2.29 21.12 -5.73
C LEU A 444 2.54 22.44 -6.47
N GLN A 445 3.55 22.51 -7.35
CA GLN A 445 3.77 23.70 -8.18
C GLN A 445 2.55 24.00 -9.05
N ASP A 446 2.03 23.01 -9.73
CA ASP A 446 0.84 23.16 -10.56
C ASP A 446 -0.42 23.52 -9.74
N LEU A 447 -0.55 22.98 -8.52
CA LEU A 447 -1.67 23.26 -7.64
C LEU A 447 -1.63 24.71 -7.13
N LEU A 448 -0.44 25.23 -6.87
CA LEU A 448 -0.21 26.59 -6.37
C LEU A 448 -0.06 27.63 -7.47
N ALA A 449 0.04 27.24 -8.75
CA ALA A 449 0.31 28.16 -9.87
C ALA A 449 -0.72 29.30 -10.03
N THR A 450 -1.96 29.05 -9.61
CA THR A 450 -3.05 30.06 -9.66
C THR A 450 -3.41 30.61 -8.29
N ASP A 451 -2.74 30.14 -7.22
CA ASP A 451 -2.99 30.64 -5.88
C ASP A 451 -2.25 31.94 -5.62
N THR A 452 -2.79 32.81 -4.78
CA THR A 452 -2.23 34.11 -4.49
C THR A 452 -2.36 34.45 -3.00
N GLY A 453 -1.46 35.28 -2.51
CA GLY A 453 -1.47 35.74 -1.14
C GLY A 453 -0.73 34.82 -0.17
N PRO A 454 -0.49 35.32 1.04
CA PRO A 454 0.25 34.58 2.06
C PRO A 454 -0.56 33.39 2.57
N ILE A 455 0.14 32.43 3.15
CA ILE A 455 -0.43 31.23 3.79
C ILE A 455 -0.13 31.27 5.29
N GLU A 456 -1.07 30.73 6.07
CA GLU A 456 -0.88 30.56 7.50
C GLU A 456 -0.18 29.22 7.76
N LEU A 457 0.99 29.27 8.40
CA LEU A 457 1.75 28.11 8.83
C LEU A 457 2.07 28.20 10.32
N SER A 458 2.23 27.08 10.98
CA SER A 458 2.85 27.04 12.31
C SER A 458 4.26 27.64 12.23
N ALA A 459 4.63 28.48 13.19
CA ALA A 459 5.91 29.21 13.18
C ALA A 459 7.10 28.26 13.01
N GLU A 460 7.06 27.12 13.68
CA GLU A 460 8.09 26.10 13.65
C GLU A 460 8.22 25.48 12.25
N VAL A 461 7.11 25.31 11.53
CA VAL A 461 7.09 24.80 10.14
C VAL A 461 7.65 25.87 9.19
N ALA A 462 7.29 27.15 9.39
CA ALA A 462 7.80 28.24 8.57
C ALA A 462 9.33 28.43 8.73
N GLU A 463 9.85 28.29 9.96
CA GLU A 463 11.29 28.29 10.23
C GLU A 463 12.00 27.12 9.54
N TRP A 464 11.44 25.90 9.65
CA TRP A 464 12.00 24.72 8.99
C TRP A 464 12.01 24.86 7.45
N LEU A 465 10.94 25.42 6.88
CA LEU A 465 10.86 25.74 5.48
C LEU A 465 11.98 26.71 5.05
N ALA A 466 12.20 27.77 5.82
CA ALA A 466 13.23 28.75 5.53
C ALA A 466 14.65 28.15 5.62
N ASP A 467 14.93 27.38 6.67
CA ASP A 467 16.22 26.70 6.86
C ASP A 467 16.50 25.69 5.74
N THR A 468 15.49 24.90 5.35
CA THR A 468 15.60 23.93 4.26
C THR A 468 15.85 24.64 2.92
N SER A 469 15.14 25.74 2.67
CA SER A 469 15.33 26.56 1.46
C SER A 469 16.75 27.13 1.37
N ALA A 470 17.30 27.61 2.49
CA ALA A 470 18.68 28.10 2.56
C ALA A 470 19.70 26.99 2.24
N ALA A 471 19.54 25.79 2.83
CA ALA A 471 20.42 24.66 2.55
C ALA A 471 20.38 24.21 1.08
N LEU A 472 19.22 24.25 0.44
CA LEU A 472 19.06 23.94 -0.99
C LEU A 472 19.65 25.05 -1.88
N ALA A 473 19.55 26.31 -1.48
CA ALA A 473 20.16 27.43 -2.19
C ALA A 473 21.71 27.34 -2.18
N ASP A 474 22.30 26.94 -1.06
CA ASP A 474 23.74 26.70 -0.94
C ASP A 474 24.23 25.52 -1.79
N LEU A 475 23.38 24.52 -2.03
CA LEU A 475 23.68 23.38 -2.90
C LEU A 475 23.60 23.76 -4.40
N ARG A 476 22.75 24.71 -4.78
CA ARG A 476 22.39 25.03 -6.17
C ARG A 476 23.59 25.26 -7.09
N PRO A 477 24.70 25.97 -6.70
CA PRO A 477 25.84 26.19 -7.56
C PRO A 477 26.58 24.90 -7.98
N ALA A 478 26.45 23.82 -7.22
CA ALA A 478 27.10 22.54 -7.53
C ALA A 478 26.31 21.69 -8.53
N LEU A 479 25.03 22.01 -8.73
CA LEU A 479 24.15 21.21 -9.58
C LEU A 479 24.44 21.46 -11.06
N GLY A 480 24.37 20.43 -11.90
CA GLY A 480 24.54 20.54 -13.35
C GLY A 480 25.97 20.39 -13.87
N HIS A 481 26.98 20.26 -13.00
CA HIS A 481 28.40 20.15 -13.37
C HIS A 481 28.96 18.72 -13.24
N GLY A 482 28.13 17.70 -13.27
CA GLY A 482 28.48 16.31 -12.99
C GLY A 482 28.17 15.92 -11.54
N PRO A 483 28.61 14.74 -11.08
CA PRO A 483 28.35 14.29 -9.69
C PRO A 483 28.92 15.27 -8.66
N VAL A 484 28.18 15.51 -7.61
CA VAL A 484 28.58 16.38 -6.50
C VAL A 484 29.70 15.69 -5.70
N SER A 485 30.69 16.45 -5.18
CA SER A 485 31.79 15.87 -4.39
C SER A 485 31.29 15.29 -3.07
N ALA A 486 32.05 14.34 -2.50
CA ALA A 486 31.70 13.67 -1.25
C ALA A 486 31.59 14.66 -0.07
N GLU A 487 32.48 15.69 -0.03
CA GLU A 487 32.49 16.73 0.99
C GLU A 487 31.28 17.67 0.84
N GLN A 488 30.93 18.01 -0.39
CA GLN A 488 29.77 18.87 -0.63
C GLN A 488 28.47 18.15 -0.40
N ARG A 489 28.40 16.85 -0.73
CA ARG A 489 27.28 15.98 -0.40
C ARG A 489 27.08 15.90 1.12
N TRP A 490 28.18 15.73 1.88
CA TRP A 490 28.12 15.77 3.34
C TRP A 490 27.56 17.12 3.85
N ARG A 491 28.13 18.26 3.39
CA ARG A 491 27.68 19.59 3.85
C ARG A 491 26.20 19.83 3.62
N SER A 492 25.68 19.45 2.44
CA SER A 492 24.25 19.63 2.13
C SER A 492 23.37 18.71 2.98
N THR A 493 23.77 17.45 3.15
CA THR A 493 23.03 16.50 4.00
C THR A 493 23.04 16.92 5.47
N GLU A 494 24.19 17.43 5.97
CA GLU A 494 24.32 17.96 7.31
C GLU A 494 23.42 19.18 7.53
N ALA A 495 23.43 20.16 6.60
CA ALA A 495 22.61 21.36 6.71
C ALA A 495 21.12 21.04 6.76
N LEU A 496 20.64 20.15 5.87
CA LEU A 496 19.25 19.68 5.82
C LEU A 496 18.88 18.87 7.08
N GLY A 497 19.77 17.98 7.54
CA GLY A 497 19.57 17.18 8.74
C GLY A 497 19.54 18.01 10.02
N LEU A 498 20.38 19.05 10.11
CA LEU A 498 20.37 20.00 11.23
C LEU A 498 19.12 20.86 11.23
N ALA A 499 18.63 21.33 10.07
CA ALA A 499 17.35 22.03 9.97
C ALA A 499 16.19 21.17 10.49
N ALA A 500 16.13 19.90 10.06
CA ALA A 500 15.13 18.96 10.56
C ALA A 500 15.28 18.68 12.07
N SER A 501 16.51 18.64 12.60
CA SER A 501 16.73 18.47 14.05
C SER A 501 16.24 19.66 14.86
N ARG A 502 16.54 20.90 14.43
CA ARG A 502 16.04 22.11 15.10
C ARG A 502 14.51 22.12 15.15
N TYR A 503 13.86 21.78 14.05
CA TYR A 503 12.41 21.66 14.00
C TYR A 503 11.90 20.63 15.01
N ARG A 504 12.48 19.41 15.04
CA ARG A 504 12.07 18.36 15.98
C ARG A 504 12.27 18.77 17.45
N ASP A 505 13.38 19.45 17.77
CA ASP A 505 13.63 19.97 19.10
C ASP A 505 12.54 20.98 19.53
N ALA A 506 11.98 21.74 18.59
CA ALA A 506 10.88 22.65 18.85
C ALA A 506 9.54 21.91 19.07
N VAL A 507 9.18 20.98 18.18
CA VAL A 507 7.85 20.33 18.20
C VAL A 507 7.74 19.15 19.18
N TYR A 508 8.84 18.68 19.76
CA TYR A 508 8.82 17.64 20.80
C TYR A 508 8.57 18.17 22.22
N ARG A 509 8.33 19.46 22.35
CA ARG A 509 7.93 20.09 23.61
C ARG A 509 6.49 19.74 23.97
N GLU A 510 6.07 20.04 25.18
CA GLU A 510 4.72 19.78 25.65
C GLU A 510 3.65 20.51 24.81
N GLN A 511 3.98 21.71 24.36
CA GLN A 511 3.21 22.48 23.37
C GLN A 511 4.01 22.52 22.09
N PRO A 512 3.71 21.63 21.12
CA PRO A 512 4.47 21.47 19.89
C PRO A 512 4.52 22.74 19.03
N PHE A 513 3.41 23.47 18.97
CA PHE A 513 3.28 24.65 18.14
C PHE A 513 2.96 25.89 18.98
N SER A 514 3.70 26.97 18.72
CA SER A 514 3.60 28.21 19.50
C SER A 514 2.51 29.14 18.95
N ARG A 515 2.47 29.35 17.64
CA ARG A 515 1.54 30.25 16.97
C ARG A 515 1.53 29.95 15.45
N GLN A 516 0.51 30.47 14.77
CA GLN A 516 0.53 30.55 13.31
C GLN A 516 1.14 31.88 12.85
N VAL A 517 1.83 31.86 11.73
CA VAL A 517 2.47 33.01 11.09
C VAL A 517 2.10 33.07 9.61
N SER A 518 1.91 34.29 9.14
CA SER A 518 1.63 34.55 7.73
C SER A 518 2.91 34.45 6.92
N THR A 519 2.99 33.46 6.04
CA THR A 519 4.16 33.15 5.22
C THR A 519 3.88 33.50 3.77
N PRO A 520 4.76 34.26 3.10
CA PRO A 520 4.62 34.54 1.68
C PRO A 520 4.63 33.26 0.83
N LEU A 521 3.73 33.17 -0.14
CA LEU A 521 3.63 31.99 -1.02
C LEU A 521 4.93 31.76 -1.81
N GLU A 522 5.65 32.84 -2.12
CA GLU A 522 6.94 32.83 -2.83
C GLU A 522 8.02 32.04 -2.07
N GLN A 523 7.94 31.94 -0.74
CA GLN A 523 8.88 31.12 0.04
C GLN A 523 8.60 29.62 -0.19
N VAL A 524 7.33 29.25 -0.31
CA VAL A 524 6.96 27.85 -0.61
C VAL A 524 7.35 27.50 -2.04
N THR A 525 6.99 28.33 -3.03
CA THR A 525 7.34 28.07 -4.44
C THR A 525 8.84 28.04 -4.64
N GLY A 526 9.61 28.92 -3.96
CA GLY A 526 11.07 28.90 -3.97
C GLY A 526 11.67 27.62 -3.41
N LEU A 527 11.10 27.07 -2.30
CA LEU A 527 11.47 25.76 -1.78
C LEU A 527 11.24 24.67 -2.83
N LEU A 528 10.04 24.65 -3.46
CA LEU A 528 9.69 23.64 -4.46
C LEU A 528 10.64 23.67 -5.67
N GLU A 529 11.00 24.86 -6.15
CA GLU A 529 11.96 25.04 -7.24
C GLU A 529 13.37 24.56 -6.88
N GLY A 530 13.85 24.94 -5.69
CA GLY A 530 15.17 24.51 -5.19
C GLY A 530 15.26 23.00 -5.02
N ALA A 531 14.21 22.40 -4.44
CA ALA A 531 14.12 20.95 -4.26
C ALA A 531 14.07 20.22 -5.61
N LEU A 532 13.26 20.69 -6.57
CA LEU A 532 13.19 20.10 -7.91
C LEU A 532 14.52 20.12 -8.63
N ALA A 533 15.25 21.23 -8.57
CA ALA A 533 16.57 21.35 -9.21
C ALA A 533 17.55 20.29 -8.67
N ALA A 534 17.58 20.08 -7.35
CA ALA A 534 18.43 19.08 -6.70
C ALA A 534 17.98 17.64 -6.99
N ILE A 535 16.67 17.39 -7.01
CA ILE A 535 16.10 16.08 -7.31
C ILE A 535 16.31 15.70 -8.78
N ASP A 536 16.05 16.60 -9.72
CA ASP A 536 16.27 16.36 -11.15
C ASP A 536 17.76 16.10 -11.47
N HIS A 537 18.67 16.80 -10.76
CA HIS A 537 20.10 16.50 -10.83
C HIS A 537 20.39 15.07 -10.39
N SER A 538 19.87 14.67 -9.22
CA SER A 538 20.09 13.32 -8.64
C SER A 538 19.47 12.23 -9.50
N ILE A 539 18.32 12.46 -10.15
CA ILE A 539 17.72 11.51 -11.08
C ILE A 539 18.62 11.27 -12.28
N ARG A 540 19.18 12.33 -12.86
CA ARG A 540 20.14 12.21 -13.97
C ARG A 540 21.39 11.44 -13.59
N SER A 541 21.95 11.70 -12.40
CA SER A 541 23.14 10.99 -11.87
C SER A 541 22.89 9.48 -11.64
N ASN A 542 21.63 9.10 -11.45
CA ASN A 542 21.24 7.71 -11.18
C ASN A 542 20.77 6.93 -12.42
N ARG A 543 20.90 7.50 -13.62
CA ARG A 543 20.69 6.79 -14.86
C ARG A 543 21.94 6.01 -15.23
N ARG A 544 21.80 4.71 -15.46
CA ARG A 544 22.89 3.81 -15.87
C ARG A 544 23.16 3.92 -17.37
N GLU A 545 24.35 3.50 -17.79
CA GLU A 545 24.73 3.45 -19.21
C GLU A 545 23.76 2.59 -20.06
N THR A 546 23.17 1.56 -19.47
CA THR A 546 22.17 0.71 -20.11
C THR A 546 20.78 1.37 -20.26
N GLY A 547 20.62 2.62 -19.81
CA GLY A 547 19.38 3.37 -19.91
C GLY A 547 18.38 3.16 -18.78
N VAL A 548 18.62 2.19 -17.87
CA VAL A 548 17.82 1.93 -16.68
C VAL A 548 18.28 2.78 -15.49
N TYR A 549 17.53 2.78 -14.40
CA TYR A 549 17.77 3.66 -13.24
C TYR A 549 18.05 2.87 -11.95
N ASN A 550 18.76 3.51 -11.02
CA ASN A 550 18.96 2.94 -9.68
C ASN A 550 17.65 3.01 -8.87
N ALA A 551 17.39 1.97 -8.08
CA ALA A 551 16.29 1.95 -7.10
C ALA A 551 16.76 2.42 -5.73
N TYR A 552 17.89 1.90 -5.30
CA TYR A 552 18.55 2.21 -4.04
C TYR A 552 20.06 2.34 -4.26
N ASN A 553 20.68 3.14 -3.40
CA ASN A 553 22.13 3.23 -3.30
C ASN A 553 22.55 2.95 -1.86
N LEU A 554 23.83 2.63 -1.65
CA LEU A 554 24.44 2.45 -0.34
C LEU A 554 25.17 3.73 0.06
N LEU A 555 25.07 4.08 1.34
CA LEU A 555 25.69 5.23 1.95
C LEU A 555 26.90 4.81 2.74
N ASP A 556 28.04 5.44 2.50
CA ASP A 556 29.25 5.33 3.32
C ASP A 556 29.55 6.69 3.98
N LEU A 557 29.45 6.70 5.30
CA LEU A 557 29.63 7.90 6.12
C LEU A 557 31.08 7.96 6.61
N GLY A 558 31.88 8.86 6.06
CA GLY A 558 33.21 9.19 6.51
C GLY A 558 33.27 10.52 7.29
N PRO A 559 34.37 10.85 7.94
CA PRO A 559 34.54 12.12 8.64
C PRO A 559 34.53 13.32 7.65
N GLY A 560 33.40 14.04 7.60
CA GLY A 560 33.23 15.21 6.72
C GLY A 560 33.01 14.87 5.24
N GLU A 561 32.82 13.63 4.90
CA GLU A 561 32.51 13.15 3.55
C GLU A 561 31.42 12.10 3.55
N LEU A 562 30.67 12.05 2.46
CA LEU A 562 29.58 11.10 2.25
C LEU A 562 29.67 10.53 0.85
N ARG A 563 29.90 9.22 0.76
CA ARG A 563 29.98 8.49 -0.49
C ARG A 563 28.70 7.74 -0.77
N VAL A 564 28.37 7.57 -2.03
CA VAL A 564 27.18 6.89 -2.52
C VAL A 564 27.60 5.86 -3.55
N ASP A 565 27.30 4.60 -3.29
CA ASP A 565 27.56 3.48 -4.19
C ASP A 565 26.24 2.90 -4.72
N PRO A 566 26.08 2.69 -6.03
CA PRO A 566 24.84 2.16 -6.58
C PRO A 566 24.64 0.69 -6.21
N LEU A 567 23.44 0.36 -5.75
CA LEU A 567 23.04 -1.04 -5.59
C LEU A 567 22.73 -1.65 -6.97
N TYR A 568 22.62 -2.98 -7.06
CA TYR A 568 22.26 -3.63 -8.32
C TYR A 568 20.86 -3.24 -8.83
N LEU A 569 20.56 -3.63 -10.08
CA LEU A 569 19.30 -3.33 -10.74
C LEU A 569 18.12 -3.91 -9.96
N MET A 570 17.06 -3.11 -9.79
CA MET A 570 15.77 -3.53 -9.23
C MET A 570 14.63 -3.01 -10.07
N LEU A 571 13.54 -3.78 -10.15
CA LEU A 571 12.33 -3.40 -10.87
C LEU A 571 11.66 -2.16 -10.27
N GLU A 572 11.67 -2.02 -8.95
CA GLU A 572 11.11 -0.86 -8.22
C GLU A 572 11.61 0.48 -8.74
N GLY A 573 12.91 0.59 -9.00
CA GLY A 573 13.51 1.82 -9.52
C GLY A 573 12.99 2.20 -10.89
N GLN A 574 12.75 1.21 -11.75
CA GLN A 574 12.25 1.45 -13.09
C GLN A 574 10.78 1.92 -13.07
N VAL A 575 9.97 1.26 -12.25
CA VAL A 575 8.57 1.65 -12.02
C VAL A 575 8.48 3.08 -11.50
N ALA A 576 9.25 3.40 -10.48
CA ALA A 576 9.25 4.73 -9.87
C ALA A 576 9.79 5.81 -10.83
N ALA A 577 10.85 5.51 -11.59
CA ALA A 577 11.40 6.42 -12.60
C ALA A 577 10.38 6.71 -13.71
N LEU A 578 9.68 5.68 -14.23
CA LEU A 578 8.59 5.85 -15.21
C LEU A 578 7.45 6.70 -14.67
N SER A 579 7.09 6.52 -13.39
CA SER A 579 6.01 7.29 -12.74
C SER A 579 6.42 8.70 -12.31
N SER A 580 7.71 9.04 -12.35
CA SER A 580 8.24 10.33 -11.87
C SER A 580 7.85 11.54 -12.72
N GLY A 581 7.47 11.30 -13.98
CA GLY A 581 7.30 12.35 -14.99
C GLY A 581 8.61 13.01 -15.46
N ALA A 582 9.78 12.47 -15.04
CA ALA A 582 11.11 12.96 -15.45
C ALA A 582 11.56 12.44 -16.82
N ILE A 583 10.91 11.41 -17.32
CA ILE A 583 11.32 10.67 -18.51
C ILE A 583 10.37 11.00 -19.65
N GLU A 584 10.92 11.43 -20.77
CA GLU A 584 10.13 11.71 -21.98
C GLU A 584 9.59 10.39 -22.56
N PRO A 585 8.43 10.42 -23.26
CA PRO A 585 7.75 9.22 -23.72
C PRO A 585 8.61 8.26 -24.55
N GLU A 586 9.47 8.80 -25.44
CA GLU A 586 10.39 7.99 -26.23
C GLU A 586 11.45 7.28 -25.35
N ALA A 587 12.00 7.99 -24.39
CA ALA A 587 12.95 7.44 -23.42
C ALA A 587 12.28 6.44 -22.48
N ALA A 588 10.99 6.63 -22.15
CA ALA A 588 10.20 5.68 -21.37
C ALA A 588 10.01 4.36 -22.14
N ALA A 589 9.70 4.43 -23.43
CA ALA A 589 9.63 3.22 -24.27
C ALA A 589 10.99 2.50 -24.31
N ALA A 590 12.08 3.23 -24.55
CA ALA A 590 13.43 2.66 -24.57
C ALA A 590 13.83 2.03 -23.22
N LEU A 591 13.44 2.62 -22.08
CA LEU A 591 13.67 2.04 -20.75
C LEU A 591 12.95 0.70 -20.61
N VAL A 592 11.68 0.62 -20.99
CA VAL A 592 10.92 -0.64 -20.89
C VAL A 592 11.49 -1.71 -21.82
N GLU A 593 11.93 -1.35 -23.02
CA GLU A 593 12.65 -2.26 -23.94
C GLU A 593 13.93 -2.80 -23.30
N ALA A 594 14.74 -1.92 -22.69
CA ALA A 594 15.96 -2.31 -21.97
C ALA A 594 15.70 -3.25 -20.80
N LEU A 595 14.51 -3.22 -20.18
CA LEU A 595 14.13 -4.17 -19.14
C LEU A 595 13.98 -5.59 -19.68
N PHE A 596 13.46 -5.76 -20.88
CA PHE A 596 13.33 -7.08 -21.52
C PHE A 596 14.70 -7.71 -21.86
N ASP A 597 15.73 -6.89 -22.03
CA ASP A 597 17.12 -7.33 -22.27
C ASP A 597 17.95 -7.44 -20.97
N SER A 598 17.33 -7.13 -19.83
CA SER A 598 18.02 -7.09 -18.54
C SER A 598 18.00 -8.42 -17.79
N THR A 599 18.87 -8.54 -16.79
CA THR A 599 19.00 -9.73 -15.93
C THR A 599 17.79 -9.96 -15.01
N ILE A 600 16.86 -9.03 -14.93
CA ILE A 600 15.62 -9.20 -14.16
C ILE A 600 14.44 -9.73 -15.01
N TYR A 601 14.60 -9.83 -16.33
CA TYR A 601 13.59 -10.47 -17.18
C TYR A 601 13.68 -11.99 -17.06
N ARG A 602 12.55 -12.61 -16.80
CA ARG A 602 12.40 -14.06 -16.66
C ARG A 602 11.58 -14.60 -17.81
N ALA A 603 12.26 -15.15 -18.83
CA ALA A 603 11.67 -15.55 -20.10
C ALA A 603 10.68 -16.73 -19.97
N ASP A 604 10.92 -17.67 -19.03
CA ASP A 604 10.03 -18.82 -18.77
C ASP A 604 8.64 -18.38 -18.26
N GLN A 605 8.58 -17.22 -17.59
CA GLN A 605 7.36 -16.62 -17.11
C GLN A 605 6.93 -15.39 -17.93
N ARG A 606 7.69 -14.98 -18.92
CA ARG A 606 7.45 -13.78 -19.73
C ARG A 606 7.23 -12.52 -18.86
N SER A 607 7.90 -12.46 -17.71
CA SER A 607 7.68 -11.43 -16.68
C SER A 607 8.99 -11.03 -16.03
N PHE A 608 8.95 -10.19 -15.01
CA PHE A 608 10.13 -9.59 -14.39
C PHE A 608 10.27 -10.01 -12.93
N MET A 609 11.50 -10.38 -12.56
CA MET A 609 11.91 -10.53 -11.17
C MET A 609 12.07 -9.15 -10.52
N LEU A 610 11.95 -9.11 -9.20
CA LEU A 610 12.19 -7.87 -8.44
C LEU A 610 13.68 -7.50 -8.46
N TYR A 611 14.56 -8.51 -8.32
CA TYR A 611 16.01 -8.40 -8.38
C TYR A 611 16.59 -9.47 -9.31
N PRO A 612 17.85 -9.31 -9.78
CA PRO A 612 18.52 -10.35 -10.52
C PRO A 612 18.65 -11.64 -9.67
N ASP A 613 18.42 -12.80 -10.30
CA ASP A 613 18.75 -14.07 -9.69
C ASP A 613 20.27 -14.21 -9.58
N ARG A 614 20.77 -14.39 -8.36
CA ARG A 614 22.20 -14.44 -8.06
C ARG A 614 22.52 -15.75 -7.37
N PRO A 615 23.56 -16.48 -7.80
CA PRO A 615 24.02 -17.64 -7.06
C PRO A 615 24.50 -17.18 -5.68
N LEU A 616 23.91 -17.74 -4.64
CA LEU A 616 24.35 -17.51 -3.26
C LEU A 616 25.44 -18.51 -2.90
N PRO A 617 26.44 -18.12 -2.10
CA PRO A 617 27.46 -19.05 -1.62
C PRO A 617 26.81 -20.19 -0.84
N GLY A 618 27.29 -21.40 -1.04
CA GLY A 618 26.87 -22.58 -0.29
C GLY A 618 27.19 -22.46 1.20
N PHE A 619 26.61 -23.33 2.03
CA PHE A 619 26.81 -23.31 3.47
C PHE A 619 28.30 -23.36 3.85
N LEU A 620 29.10 -24.21 3.20
CA LEU A 620 30.54 -24.35 3.47
C LEU A 620 31.39 -23.21 2.92
N ASP A 621 30.84 -22.41 2.00
CA ASP A 621 31.51 -21.23 1.43
C ASP A 621 31.29 -19.96 2.25
N LYS A 622 30.31 -19.99 3.12
CA LYS A 622 30.02 -18.91 4.07
C LYS A 622 30.95 -19.02 5.28
N ASN A 623 31.07 -17.91 6.03
CA ASN A 623 31.87 -17.86 7.27
C ASN A 623 33.32 -18.34 7.10
N ARG A 624 33.98 -17.98 6.02
CA ARG A 624 35.41 -18.23 5.81
C ARG A 624 36.22 -17.00 6.20
N VAL A 625 36.94 -17.09 7.28
CA VAL A 625 37.83 -16.03 7.75
C VAL A 625 39.21 -16.20 7.08
N PRO A 626 39.71 -15.17 6.36
CA PRO A 626 41.03 -15.27 5.73
C PRO A 626 42.13 -15.52 6.75
N ALA A 627 43.00 -16.48 6.49
CA ALA A 627 44.11 -16.81 7.40
C ALA A 627 45.04 -15.61 7.67
N ALA A 628 45.31 -14.79 6.64
CA ALA A 628 46.08 -13.56 6.79
C ALA A 628 45.45 -12.56 7.77
N SER A 629 44.11 -12.48 7.83
CA SER A 629 43.37 -11.63 8.80
C SER A 629 43.50 -12.17 10.22
N VAL A 630 43.50 -13.51 10.40
CA VAL A 630 43.72 -14.13 11.71
C VAL A 630 45.13 -13.85 12.21
N GLU A 631 46.12 -13.90 11.32
CA GLU A 631 47.54 -13.62 11.66
C GLU A 631 47.78 -12.13 11.95
N SER A 632 47.09 -11.22 11.25
CA SER A 632 47.28 -9.77 11.40
C SER A 632 46.63 -9.18 12.64
N ILE A 633 45.53 -9.78 13.14
CA ILE A 633 44.84 -9.32 14.35
C ILE A 633 45.45 -10.03 15.56
N ALA A 634 46.16 -9.27 16.41
CA ALA A 634 46.93 -9.81 17.54
C ALA A 634 46.11 -10.73 18.45
N LEU A 635 44.87 -10.32 18.77
CA LEU A 635 43.94 -11.13 19.58
C LEU A 635 43.64 -12.49 18.95
N LEU A 636 43.28 -12.52 17.66
CA LEU A 636 42.95 -13.76 16.96
C LEU A 636 44.17 -14.71 16.89
N ARG A 637 45.34 -14.17 16.58
CA ARG A 637 46.59 -14.95 16.56
C ARG A 637 46.83 -15.59 17.91
N ARG A 638 46.82 -14.81 19.00
CA ARG A 638 47.03 -15.30 20.37
C ARG A 638 46.00 -16.34 20.80
N MET A 639 44.73 -16.11 20.48
CA MET A 639 43.64 -17.06 20.78
C MET A 639 43.85 -18.38 20.02
N THR A 640 44.21 -18.28 18.75
CA THR A 640 44.49 -19.48 17.92
C THR A 640 45.68 -20.28 18.43
N GLU A 641 46.74 -19.62 18.81
CA GLU A 641 47.96 -20.24 19.43
C GLU A 641 47.62 -20.90 20.77
N ALA A 642 46.73 -20.30 21.54
CA ALA A 642 46.23 -20.83 22.81
C ALA A 642 45.14 -21.92 22.66
N GLY A 643 44.72 -22.22 21.43
CA GLY A 643 43.60 -23.14 21.17
C GLY A 643 42.25 -22.64 21.61
N ASP A 644 42.09 -21.33 21.85
CA ASP A 644 40.84 -20.70 22.23
C ASP A 644 39.94 -20.47 21.00
N ARG A 645 38.77 -21.08 21.00
CA ARG A 645 37.85 -21.12 19.86
C ARG A 645 36.64 -20.18 20.04
N ARG A 646 36.61 -19.36 21.06
CA ARG A 646 35.42 -18.57 21.42
C ARG A 646 35.08 -17.46 20.43
N ILE A 647 36.01 -17.01 19.57
CA ILE A 647 35.76 -16.04 18.50
C ILE A 647 35.90 -16.73 17.13
N VAL A 648 37.04 -17.35 16.87
CA VAL A 648 37.36 -18.04 15.63
C VAL A 648 37.83 -19.44 15.92
N SER A 649 37.40 -20.41 15.14
CA SER A 649 37.89 -21.81 15.22
C SER A 649 38.44 -22.23 13.85
N ARG A 650 39.42 -23.13 13.87
CA ARG A 650 39.97 -23.76 12.67
C ARG A 650 39.28 -25.10 12.45
N ASP A 651 38.71 -25.31 11.26
CA ASP A 651 38.09 -26.58 10.87
C ASP A 651 39.14 -27.63 10.46
N VAL A 652 38.68 -28.84 10.14
CA VAL A 652 39.56 -29.97 9.78
C VAL A 652 40.31 -29.75 8.46
N ASP A 653 39.77 -28.92 7.57
CA ASP A 653 40.41 -28.56 6.31
C ASP A 653 41.34 -27.35 6.44
N GLY A 654 41.51 -26.85 7.66
CA GLY A 654 42.39 -25.72 7.97
C GLY A 654 41.74 -24.34 7.75
N CYS A 655 40.48 -24.24 7.40
CA CYS A 655 39.80 -22.98 7.24
C CYS A 655 39.37 -22.38 8.60
N PHE A 656 39.55 -21.08 8.77
CA PHE A 656 39.08 -20.37 9.96
C PHE A 656 37.63 -19.93 9.79
N ARG A 657 36.86 -20.06 10.87
CA ARG A 657 35.44 -19.69 10.89
C ARG A 657 35.10 -18.99 12.20
N PHE A 658 34.30 -17.92 12.14
CA PHE A 658 33.73 -17.33 13.34
C PHE A 658 32.81 -18.31 14.08
N SER A 659 32.68 -18.13 15.38
CA SER A 659 31.78 -18.94 16.21
C SER A 659 30.36 -18.93 15.63
N ALA A 660 29.74 -20.11 15.59
CA ALA A 660 28.34 -20.26 15.15
C ALA A 660 27.33 -19.60 16.10
N ASP A 661 27.77 -19.21 17.30
CA ASP A 661 26.93 -18.48 18.26
C ASP A 661 26.69 -17.01 17.85
N PHE A 662 27.44 -16.47 16.91
CA PHE A 662 27.31 -15.09 16.48
C PHE A 662 26.24 -14.97 15.40
N THR A 663 25.13 -14.30 15.72
CA THR A 663 24.08 -13.95 14.77
C THR A 663 24.28 -12.58 14.13
N ASN A 664 24.99 -11.71 14.85
CA ASN A 664 25.33 -10.35 14.40
C ASN A 664 26.61 -9.84 15.09
N VAL A 665 27.02 -8.62 14.76
CA VAL A 665 28.22 -7.99 15.31
C VAL A 665 28.10 -7.67 16.80
N ASP A 666 26.91 -7.54 17.33
CA ASP A 666 26.69 -7.25 18.76
C ASP A 666 27.02 -8.49 19.62
N ASP A 667 26.77 -9.71 19.10
CA ASP A 667 27.18 -10.96 19.75
C ASP A 667 28.70 -11.07 19.81
N LEU A 668 29.39 -10.63 18.77
CA LEU A 668 30.86 -10.55 18.76
C LEU A 668 31.35 -9.55 19.82
N ASP A 669 30.72 -8.35 19.90
CA ASP A 669 31.08 -7.36 20.92
C ASP A 669 30.80 -7.87 22.35
N ALA A 670 29.66 -8.52 22.58
CA ALA A 670 29.36 -9.14 23.86
C ALA A 670 30.38 -10.20 24.24
N ARG A 671 30.82 -11.00 23.28
CA ARG A 671 31.88 -12.01 23.48
C ARG A 671 33.23 -11.35 23.79
N LEU A 672 33.59 -10.29 23.08
CA LEU A 672 34.80 -9.52 23.34
C LEU A 672 34.79 -8.93 24.76
N TYR A 673 33.64 -8.39 25.17
CA TYR A 673 33.48 -7.89 26.53
C TYR A 673 33.70 -8.99 27.59
N ALA A 674 33.13 -10.17 27.38
CA ALA A 674 33.30 -11.30 28.29
C ALA A 674 34.74 -11.84 28.33
N LEU A 675 35.59 -11.56 27.34
CA LEU A 675 36.98 -11.98 27.26
C LEU A 675 37.98 -10.98 27.86
N ARG A 676 37.51 -9.82 28.35
CA ARG A 676 38.38 -8.75 28.86
C ARG A 676 39.28 -9.19 30.01
N GLU A 677 38.81 -10.06 30.89
CA GLU A 677 39.66 -10.60 32.01
C GLU A 677 40.82 -11.46 31.50
N ALA A 678 40.62 -12.16 30.40
CA ALA A 678 41.62 -13.08 29.88
C ALA A 678 42.65 -12.42 28.94
N TYR A 679 42.24 -11.38 28.20
CA TYR A 679 43.05 -10.81 27.13
C TYR A 679 43.33 -9.30 27.30
N GLY A 680 42.73 -8.64 28.31
CA GLY A 680 43.05 -7.27 28.68
C GLY A 680 42.94 -6.24 27.57
N ASP A 681 43.97 -5.42 27.42
CA ASP A 681 44.01 -4.29 26.47
C ASP A 681 43.97 -4.72 25.00
N GLU A 682 44.31 -5.98 24.69
CA GLU A 682 44.25 -6.49 23.31
C GLU A 682 42.81 -6.50 22.74
N ILE A 683 41.80 -6.57 23.63
CA ILE A 683 40.41 -6.55 23.24
C ILE A 683 40.06 -5.19 22.59
N GLU A 684 40.42 -4.09 23.26
CA GLU A 684 40.08 -2.74 22.73
C GLU A 684 40.87 -2.46 21.43
N ALA A 685 42.12 -2.84 21.37
CA ALA A 685 42.96 -2.68 20.17
C ALA A 685 42.42 -3.50 18.97
N SER A 686 41.83 -4.68 19.23
CA SER A 686 41.37 -5.61 18.17
C SER A 686 39.90 -5.42 17.83
N ARG A 687 39.11 -4.69 18.60
CA ARG A 687 37.67 -4.58 18.46
C ARG A 687 37.25 -4.01 17.09
N ALA A 688 37.77 -2.87 16.68
CA ALA A 688 37.47 -2.26 15.41
C ALA A 688 37.90 -3.11 14.21
N PRO A 689 39.15 -3.65 14.15
CA PRO A 689 39.56 -4.63 13.13
C PRO A 689 38.66 -5.87 13.07
N LEU A 690 38.22 -6.41 14.20
CA LEU A 690 37.36 -7.59 14.25
C LEU A 690 35.95 -7.31 13.73
N ARG A 691 35.36 -6.16 14.07
CA ARG A 691 34.08 -5.73 13.51
C ARG A 691 34.17 -5.58 12.00
N THR A 692 35.24 -4.97 11.50
CA THR A 692 35.48 -4.82 10.07
C THR A 692 35.64 -6.20 9.39
N LEU A 693 36.40 -7.09 9.98
CA LEU A 693 36.57 -8.45 9.47
C LEU A 693 35.27 -9.24 9.48
N TYR A 694 34.46 -9.12 10.55
CA TYR A 694 33.15 -9.75 10.64
C TYR A 694 32.23 -9.29 9.53
N GLU A 695 32.16 -7.97 9.28
CA GLU A 695 31.39 -7.40 8.20
C GLU A 695 31.89 -7.83 6.80
N GLN A 696 33.21 -7.91 6.60
CA GLN A 696 33.80 -8.42 5.35
C GLN A 696 33.41 -9.87 5.07
N VAL A 697 33.36 -10.70 6.11
CA VAL A 697 33.02 -12.14 5.99
C VAL A 697 31.54 -12.35 5.75
N PHE A 698 30.69 -11.67 6.51
CA PHE A 698 29.25 -11.89 6.47
C PHE A 698 28.49 -10.91 5.59
N ARG A 699 29.05 -9.75 5.31
CA ARG A 699 28.46 -8.73 4.43
C ARG A 699 27.03 -8.38 4.79
N HIS A 700 26.74 -8.07 6.07
CA HIS A 700 25.41 -7.77 6.54
C HIS A 700 24.75 -6.58 5.83
N ARG A 701 25.54 -5.66 5.26
CA ARG A 701 25.06 -4.58 4.40
C ARG A 701 24.39 -5.08 3.11
N GLU A 702 24.70 -6.31 2.67
CA GLU A 702 24.05 -6.97 1.54
C GLU A 702 22.83 -7.81 1.96
N PHE A 703 22.51 -7.85 3.25
CA PHE A 703 21.36 -8.58 3.75
C PHE A 703 20.08 -7.81 3.45
N THR A 704 19.12 -8.53 2.91
CA THR A 704 17.81 -8.03 2.58
C THR A 704 16.78 -9.04 3.04
N GLY A 705 16.08 -8.71 4.06
CA GLY A 705 15.03 -9.53 4.64
C GLY A 705 14.45 -8.83 5.86
N ARG A 706 13.27 -9.22 6.30
CA ARG A 706 12.58 -8.60 7.43
C ARG A 706 13.38 -8.65 8.72
N SER A 707 14.08 -9.75 8.94
CA SER A 707 14.87 -9.95 10.14
C SER A 707 16.22 -9.23 10.09
N GLY A 708 16.67 -8.75 8.92
CA GLY A 708 18.03 -8.28 8.72
C GLY A 708 19.09 -9.36 8.94
N SER A 709 18.68 -10.63 9.08
CA SER A 709 19.56 -11.78 9.34
C SER A 709 19.71 -12.70 8.13
N MET A 710 18.93 -12.50 7.06
CA MET A 710 19.05 -13.29 5.83
C MET A 710 20.15 -12.73 4.94
N PHE A 711 21.11 -13.56 4.56
CA PHE A 711 22.07 -13.23 3.52
C PHE A 711 21.42 -13.35 2.14
N GLY A 712 21.45 -12.27 1.39
CA GLY A 712 20.75 -12.14 0.12
C GLY A 712 19.31 -11.64 0.28
N PHE A 713 18.54 -11.61 -0.81
CA PHE A 713 17.19 -11.07 -0.81
C PHE A 713 16.15 -12.14 -0.50
N GLU A 714 15.20 -11.81 0.36
CA GLU A 714 13.95 -12.57 0.45
C GLU A 714 13.28 -12.54 -0.92
N GLY A 715 12.92 -13.71 -1.45
CA GLY A 715 12.32 -13.82 -2.77
C GLY A 715 13.31 -13.69 -3.94
N LEU A 716 14.59 -13.96 -3.72
CA LEU A 716 15.58 -14.05 -4.81
C LEU A 716 15.11 -15.01 -5.91
N GLY A 717 15.16 -14.55 -7.17
CA GLY A 717 14.64 -15.30 -8.32
C GLY A 717 13.11 -15.32 -8.43
N CYS A 718 12.39 -14.67 -7.50
CA CYS A 718 10.94 -14.58 -7.55
C CYS A 718 10.45 -13.46 -8.44
N ILE A 719 9.35 -13.71 -9.14
CA ILE A 719 8.50 -12.65 -9.68
C ILE A 719 7.65 -12.12 -8.53
N TYR A 720 7.70 -10.81 -8.32
CA TYR A 720 6.85 -10.12 -7.37
C TYR A 720 5.73 -9.39 -8.12
N TRP A 721 4.55 -10.00 -8.15
CA TRP A 721 3.44 -9.59 -9.03
C TRP A 721 2.96 -8.18 -8.75
N HIS A 722 3.00 -7.72 -7.51
CA HIS A 722 2.67 -6.34 -7.17
C HIS A 722 3.53 -5.33 -7.96
N MET A 723 4.84 -5.60 -8.08
CA MET A 723 5.73 -4.68 -8.80
C MET A 723 5.55 -4.79 -10.32
N VAL A 724 5.20 -5.97 -10.84
CA VAL A 724 4.86 -6.14 -12.26
C VAL A 724 3.58 -5.39 -12.60
N SER A 725 2.56 -5.45 -11.74
CA SER A 725 1.31 -4.70 -11.95
C SER A 725 1.55 -3.18 -11.86
N LYS A 726 2.47 -2.73 -10.99
CA LYS A 726 2.90 -1.32 -10.95
C LYS A 726 3.66 -0.91 -12.22
N LEU A 727 4.49 -1.78 -12.77
CA LEU A 727 5.15 -1.53 -14.06
C LEU A 727 4.12 -1.34 -15.16
N LEU A 728 3.11 -2.23 -15.21
CA LEU A 728 2.04 -2.13 -16.18
C LEU A 728 1.32 -0.79 -16.11
N LEU A 729 0.92 -0.37 -14.90
CA LEU A 729 0.28 0.93 -14.69
C LEU A 729 1.21 2.10 -15.07
N ALA A 730 2.49 2.04 -14.73
CA ALA A 730 3.46 3.08 -15.08
C ALA A 730 3.64 3.23 -16.60
N ILE A 731 3.61 2.12 -17.35
CA ILE A 731 3.64 2.16 -18.82
C ILE A 731 2.36 2.80 -19.36
N GLN A 732 1.20 2.46 -18.79
CA GLN A 732 -0.08 3.06 -19.15
C GLN A 732 -0.09 4.58 -18.88
N GLU A 733 0.44 5.03 -17.74
CA GLU A 733 0.59 6.45 -17.42
C GLU A 733 1.44 7.16 -18.50
N ASN A 734 2.56 6.53 -18.93
CA ASN A 734 3.43 7.09 -19.98
C ASN A 734 2.79 7.07 -21.36
N PHE A 735 1.99 6.04 -21.67
CA PHE A 735 1.21 5.98 -22.90
C PHE A 735 0.23 7.16 -23.00
N PHE A 736 -0.54 7.40 -21.96
CA PHE A 736 -1.47 8.53 -21.94
C PHE A 736 -0.76 9.88 -21.90
N ALA A 737 0.37 9.98 -21.19
CA ALA A 737 1.20 11.19 -21.20
C ALA A 737 1.76 11.48 -22.61
N ALA A 738 2.16 10.46 -23.37
CA ALA A 738 2.57 10.61 -24.76
C ALA A 738 1.44 11.17 -25.64
N LEU A 739 0.24 10.66 -25.47
CA LEU A 739 -0.95 11.15 -26.17
C LEU A 739 -1.29 12.60 -25.81
N ASP A 740 -1.21 12.98 -24.54
CA ASP A 740 -1.49 14.33 -24.06
C ASP A 740 -0.45 15.35 -24.53
N ARG A 741 0.81 14.93 -24.70
CA ARG A 741 1.91 15.74 -25.24
C ARG A 741 1.97 15.76 -26.75
N ASN A 742 1.04 15.06 -27.44
CA ASN A 742 1.04 14.89 -28.89
C ASN A 742 2.37 14.30 -29.41
N ALA A 743 2.92 13.31 -28.71
CA ALA A 743 4.07 12.55 -29.19
C ALA A 743 3.75 11.89 -30.54
N ASP A 744 4.79 11.55 -31.30
CA ASP A 744 4.60 10.89 -32.59
C ASP A 744 3.88 9.53 -32.47
N SER A 745 3.21 9.11 -33.54
CA SER A 745 2.38 7.89 -33.53
C SER A 745 3.20 6.61 -33.33
N GLU A 746 4.48 6.62 -33.67
CA GLU A 746 5.39 5.50 -33.45
C GLU A 746 5.68 5.31 -31.95
N THR A 747 6.01 6.37 -31.24
CA THR A 747 6.22 6.34 -29.79
C THR A 747 4.96 5.85 -29.06
N CYS A 748 3.77 6.36 -29.43
CA CYS A 748 2.51 5.89 -28.85
C CYS A 748 2.26 4.40 -29.12
N ARG A 749 2.52 3.92 -30.35
CA ARG A 749 2.37 2.51 -30.72
C ARG A 749 3.34 1.62 -29.94
N ARG A 750 4.62 2.04 -29.81
CA ARG A 750 5.63 1.33 -29.02
C ARG A 750 5.19 1.17 -27.56
N LEU A 751 4.78 2.26 -26.91
CA LEU A 751 4.30 2.22 -25.51
C LEU A 751 3.08 1.31 -25.35
N GLY A 752 2.10 1.38 -26.25
CA GLY A 752 0.94 0.47 -26.23
C GLY A 752 1.33 -0.98 -26.45
N GLY A 753 2.24 -1.27 -27.39
CA GLY A 753 2.78 -2.60 -27.60
C GLY A 753 3.55 -3.15 -26.39
N LEU A 754 4.36 -2.31 -25.74
CA LEU A 754 5.09 -2.66 -24.52
C LEU A 754 4.15 -2.88 -23.33
N TYR A 755 3.07 -2.10 -23.24
CA TYR A 755 2.02 -2.33 -22.25
C TYR A 755 1.46 -3.75 -22.38
N TYR A 756 1.05 -4.16 -23.56
CA TYR A 756 0.51 -5.49 -23.80
C TYR A 756 1.55 -6.60 -23.65
N ARG A 757 2.81 -6.35 -24.01
CA ARG A 757 3.91 -7.30 -23.80
C ARG A 757 4.13 -7.58 -22.32
N VAL A 758 4.05 -6.57 -21.45
CA VAL A 758 4.10 -6.76 -19.99
C VAL A 758 2.84 -7.44 -19.49
N ARG A 759 1.67 -7.03 -20.00
CA ARG A 759 0.37 -7.61 -19.64
C ARG A 759 0.27 -9.10 -19.95
N GLU A 760 0.87 -9.55 -21.03
CA GLU A 760 0.96 -10.98 -21.40
C GLU A 760 1.73 -11.80 -20.35
N GLY A 761 2.62 -11.19 -19.62
CA GLY A 761 3.34 -11.81 -18.52
C GLY A 761 2.52 -11.97 -17.22
N LEU A 762 1.35 -11.33 -17.10
CA LEU A 762 0.49 -11.49 -15.94
C LEU A 762 -0.16 -12.88 -15.87
N GLY A 763 -0.46 -13.33 -14.64
CA GLY A 763 -0.94 -14.68 -14.36
C GLY A 763 -2.19 -15.06 -15.13
N PHE A 764 -3.16 -14.15 -15.30
CA PHE A 764 -4.44 -14.45 -15.96
C PHE A 764 -4.32 -14.74 -17.49
N ASN A 765 -3.18 -14.45 -18.09
CA ASN A 765 -2.86 -14.83 -19.48
C ASN A 765 -2.15 -16.18 -19.60
N LYS A 766 -2.10 -16.97 -18.52
CA LYS A 766 -1.39 -18.26 -18.44
C LYS A 766 -2.36 -19.37 -18.09
N THR A 767 -1.99 -20.58 -18.44
CA THR A 767 -2.68 -21.76 -17.94
C THR A 767 -2.34 -21.98 -16.46
N PRO A 768 -3.20 -22.70 -15.70
CA PRO A 768 -2.87 -23.10 -14.32
C PRO A 768 -1.56 -23.90 -14.23
N ALA A 769 -1.22 -24.67 -15.24
CA ALA A 769 0.04 -25.43 -15.30
C ALA A 769 1.27 -24.53 -15.40
N GLU A 770 1.23 -23.47 -16.22
CA GLU A 770 2.31 -22.48 -16.33
C GLU A 770 2.42 -21.60 -15.11
N TYR A 771 1.27 -21.14 -14.58
CA TYR A 771 1.25 -20.21 -13.45
C TYR A 771 1.43 -20.92 -12.10
N GLY A 772 0.98 -22.16 -11.99
CA GLY A 772 1.04 -22.97 -10.79
C GLY A 772 -0.08 -22.69 -9.78
N ALA A 773 -1.10 -21.95 -10.18
CA ALA A 773 -2.28 -21.59 -9.41
C ALA A 773 -3.42 -21.22 -10.37
N PHE A 774 -4.58 -20.81 -9.86
CA PHE A 774 -5.64 -20.24 -10.70
C PHE A 774 -5.19 -18.88 -11.23
N PRO A 775 -5.10 -18.67 -12.56
CA PRO A 775 -4.51 -17.45 -13.12
C PRO A 775 -5.32 -16.18 -12.86
N THR A 776 -6.61 -16.30 -12.58
CA THR A 776 -7.48 -15.16 -12.25
C THR A 776 -7.35 -14.69 -10.80
N ASP A 777 -6.77 -15.52 -9.94
CA ASP A 777 -6.54 -15.17 -8.53
C ASP A 777 -5.25 -14.37 -8.38
N PRO A 778 -5.23 -13.33 -7.52
CA PRO A 778 -4.02 -12.56 -7.27
C PRO A 778 -3.03 -13.33 -6.39
N TYR A 779 -1.78 -13.40 -6.82
CA TYR A 779 -0.66 -13.99 -6.08
C TYR A 779 0.47 -12.98 -5.93
N SER A 780 1.24 -13.07 -4.84
CA SER A 780 2.32 -12.12 -4.59
C SER A 780 3.65 -12.56 -5.18
N HIS A 781 3.99 -13.84 -5.08
CA HIS A 781 5.29 -14.36 -5.48
C HIS A 781 5.19 -15.61 -6.34
N THR A 782 6.06 -15.70 -7.34
CA THR A 782 6.31 -16.90 -8.12
C THR A 782 7.82 -17.18 -8.10
N PRO A 783 8.28 -18.18 -7.32
CA PRO A 783 9.69 -18.58 -7.25
C PRO A 783 10.22 -19.12 -8.56
N GLY A 784 11.54 -19.17 -8.72
CA GLY A 784 12.22 -19.83 -9.81
C GLY A 784 11.83 -21.32 -9.86
N HIS A 785 11.49 -21.83 -11.05
CA HIS A 785 11.11 -23.24 -11.29
C HIS A 785 9.91 -23.77 -10.47
N ALA A 786 9.10 -22.86 -9.90
CA ALA A 786 7.86 -23.20 -9.21
C ALA A 786 6.76 -22.22 -9.64
N GLY A 787 5.53 -22.65 -9.56
CA GLY A 787 4.38 -21.78 -9.84
C GLY A 787 4.12 -20.75 -8.71
N ALA A 788 3.09 -19.95 -8.86
CA ALA A 788 2.65 -18.98 -7.86
C ALA A 788 2.36 -19.69 -6.53
N GLN A 789 2.91 -19.18 -5.45
CA GLN A 789 2.89 -19.84 -4.15
C GLN A 789 2.11 -19.07 -3.08
N GLN A 790 2.08 -17.76 -3.16
CA GLN A 790 1.53 -16.91 -2.10
C GLN A 790 0.32 -16.13 -2.61
N PRO A 791 -0.90 -16.41 -2.13
CA PRO A 791 -2.10 -15.74 -2.60
C PRO A 791 -2.19 -14.30 -2.09
N GLY A 792 -2.74 -13.46 -2.94
CA GLY A 792 -3.27 -12.15 -2.65
C GLY A 792 -2.31 -11.10 -2.09
N MET A 793 -2.11 -10.02 -2.85
CA MET A 793 -1.40 -8.84 -2.36
C MET A 793 -2.25 -7.58 -2.57
N THR A 794 -2.21 -6.72 -1.56
CA THR A 794 -2.97 -5.48 -1.51
C THR A 794 -2.73 -4.59 -2.73
N GLY A 795 -1.46 -4.38 -3.08
CA GLY A 795 -1.10 -3.48 -4.18
C GLY A 795 -1.38 -4.06 -5.56
N GLN A 796 -1.17 -5.35 -5.76
CA GLN A 796 -1.42 -5.99 -7.05
C GLN A 796 -2.86 -5.76 -7.52
N VAL A 797 -3.85 -6.12 -6.71
CA VAL A 797 -5.27 -6.00 -7.10
C VAL A 797 -5.68 -4.57 -7.39
N LYS A 798 -5.19 -3.62 -6.59
CA LYS A 798 -5.45 -2.20 -6.76
C LYS A 798 -4.89 -1.69 -8.10
N GLU A 799 -3.63 -1.99 -8.39
CA GLU A 799 -2.98 -1.56 -9.64
C GLU A 799 -3.69 -2.15 -10.85
N GLU A 800 -4.13 -3.40 -10.78
CA GLU A 800 -4.81 -4.05 -11.89
C GLU A 800 -6.24 -3.57 -12.10
N VAL A 801 -6.96 -3.16 -11.03
CA VAL A 801 -8.26 -2.46 -11.17
C VAL A 801 -8.08 -1.14 -11.91
N LEU A 802 -7.09 -0.32 -11.52
CA LEU A 802 -6.81 0.97 -12.15
C LEU A 802 -6.34 0.80 -13.60
N SER A 803 -5.43 -0.14 -13.86
CA SER A 803 -4.96 -0.46 -15.21
C SER A 803 -6.12 -0.86 -16.12
N ARG A 804 -7.08 -1.65 -15.61
CA ARG A 804 -8.23 -2.08 -16.40
C ARG A 804 -9.14 -0.91 -16.77
N PHE A 805 -9.44 -0.01 -15.86
CA PHE A 805 -10.21 1.20 -16.20
C PHE A 805 -9.45 2.10 -17.18
N GLY A 806 -8.13 2.16 -17.09
CA GLY A 806 -7.30 2.84 -18.09
C GLY A 806 -7.33 2.16 -19.46
N GLU A 807 -7.31 0.82 -19.55
CA GLU A 807 -7.52 0.09 -20.83
C GLU A 807 -8.86 0.44 -21.45
N LEU A 808 -9.92 0.48 -20.64
CA LEU A 808 -11.26 0.90 -21.08
C LEU A 808 -11.31 2.39 -21.44
N GLY A 809 -10.24 3.14 -21.19
CA GLY A 809 -10.14 4.53 -21.58
C GLY A 809 -10.90 5.52 -20.72
N LEU A 810 -11.19 5.18 -19.46
CA LEU A 810 -11.78 6.13 -18.51
C LEU A 810 -10.73 7.17 -18.09
N ARG A 811 -10.90 8.39 -18.52
CA ARG A 811 -10.05 9.53 -18.18
C ARG A 811 -10.85 10.67 -17.60
N ILE A 812 -10.36 11.20 -16.49
CA ILE A 812 -10.98 12.33 -15.81
C ILE A 812 -10.00 13.51 -15.83
N ALA A 813 -10.46 14.65 -16.28
CA ALA A 813 -9.68 15.87 -16.28
C ALA A 813 -10.57 17.08 -16.03
N GLY A 814 -10.19 17.92 -15.06
CA GLY A 814 -10.92 19.13 -14.72
C GLY A 814 -12.38 18.89 -14.33
N GLY A 815 -12.69 17.76 -13.67
CA GLY A 815 -14.05 17.39 -13.27
C GLY A 815 -14.92 16.82 -14.40
N ALA A 816 -14.33 16.49 -15.56
CA ALA A 816 -15.05 15.94 -16.71
C ALA A 816 -14.57 14.55 -17.11
N LEU A 817 -15.49 13.62 -17.36
CA LEU A 817 -15.21 12.28 -17.87
C LEU A 817 -15.02 12.32 -19.38
N ARG A 818 -13.97 11.68 -19.84
CA ARG A 818 -13.66 11.45 -21.25
C ARG A 818 -13.40 9.97 -21.47
N PHE A 819 -13.88 9.44 -22.59
CA PHE A 819 -13.60 8.09 -23.06
C PHE A 819 -12.46 8.13 -24.08
N ASP A 820 -11.38 7.40 -23.81
CA ASP A 820 -10.19 7.32 -24.66
C ASP A 820 -9.77 5.86 -24.88
N PRO A 821 -10.44 5.12 -25.80
CA PRO A 821 -10.26 3.69 -25.95
C PRO A 821 -8.98 3.29 -26.69
N ARG A 822 -8.03 4.21 -26.90
CA ARG A 822 -6.81 3.99 -27.72
C ARG A 822 -5.87 2.92 -27.18
N LEU A 823 -6.04 2.44 -25.97
CA LEU A 823 -5.30 1.30 -25.43
C LEU A 823 -6.11 0.00 -25.48
N LEU A 824 -7.43 0.05 -25.77
CA LEU A 824 -8.30 -1.12 -25.81
C LEU A 824 -8.11 -1.89 -27.12
N ARG A 825 -8.21 -3.24 -27.10
CA ARG A 825 -8.05 -4.10 -28.26
C ARG A 825 -9.39 -4.52 -28.85
N GLU A 826 -9.42 -4.71 -30.18
CA GLU A 826 -10.61 -5.16 -30.90
C GLU A 826 -11.11 -6.54 -30.45
N CYS A 827 -10.20 -7.46 -30.06
CA CYS A 827 -10.57 -8.82 -29.63
C CYS A 827 -11.48 -8.88 -28.40
N GLU A 828 -11.60 -7.77 -27.65
CA GLU A 828 -12.49 -7.69 -26.51
C GLU A 828 -13.96 -7.42 -26.88
N PHE A 829 -14.23 -7.04 -28.12
CA PHE A 829 -15.60 -6.77 -28.60
C PHE A 829 -16.32 -8.05 -28.99
N THR A 830 -17.55 -8.21 -28.52
CA THR A 830 -18.34 -9.43 -28.77
C THR A 830 -18.77 -9.56 -30.21
N SER A 831 -18.71 -10.76 -30.80
CA SER A 831 -19.17 -11.03 -32.16
C SER A 831 -20.69 -11.17 -32.29
N GLN A 832 -21.37 -11.42 -31.16
CA GLN A 832 -22.83 -11.61 -31.07
C GLN A 832 -23.39 -10.81 -29.89
N PRO A 833 -24.67 -10.47 -29.91
CA PRO A 833 -25.31 -9.84 -28.73
C PRO A 833 -25.20 -10.70 -27.49
N ARG A 834 -24.94 -10.07 -26.35
CA ARG A 834 -24.86 -10.72 -25.03
C ARG A 834 -25.71 -9.98 -24.01
N GLN A 835 -26.27 -10.69 -23.03
CA GLN A 835 -26.92 -10.07 -21.88
C GLN A 835 -25.86 -9.66 -20.85
N PHE A 836 -26.02 -8.46 -20.31
CA PHE A 836 -25.17 -7.91 -19.26
C PHE A 836 -26.02 -7.54 -18.06
N GLN A 837 -25.81 -8.29 -16.97
CA GLN A 837 -26.44 -8.00 -15.69
C GLN A 837 -25.53 -7.11 -14.88
N PHE A 838 -26.08 -6.11 -14.22
CA PHE A 838 -25.34 -5.17 -13.38
C PHE A 838 -26.19 -4.62 -12.24
N LEU A 839 -25.53 -4.07 -11.24
CA LEU A 839 -26.19 -3.38 -10.12
C LEU A 839 -26.20 -1.88 -10.42
N ASP A 840 -27.39 -1.27 -10.47
CA ASP A 840 -27.54 0.17 -10.72
C ASP A 840 -27.29 1.03 -9.47
N ALA A 841 -27.32 2.35 -9.61
CA ALA A 841 -27.12 3.30 -8.51
C ALA A 841 -28.20 3.21 -7.41
N ASP A 842 -29.39 2.69 -7.75
CA ASP A 842 -30.46 2.41 -6.81
C ASP A 842 -30.33 1.02 -6.16
N ARG A 843 -29.18 0.34 -6.38
CA ARG A 843 -28.83 -1.00 -5.88
C ARG A 843 -29.81 -2.09 -6.34
N GLN A 844 -30.41 -1.91 -7.51
CA GLN A 844 -31.29 -2.90 -8.13
C GLN A 844 -30.56 -3.63 -9.26
N TRP A 845 -30.79 -4.94 -9.34
CA TRP A 845 -30.32 -5.73 -10.47
C TRP A 845 -31.03 -5.30 -11.75
N GLN A 846 -30.25 -4.95 -12.74
CA GLN A 846 -30.70 -4.59 -14.08
C GLN A 846 -30.06 -5.48 -15.12
N GLU A 847 -30.66 -5.53 -16.31
CA GLU A 847 -30.12 -6.26 -17.44
C GLU A 847 -30.22 -5.39 -18.70
N LEU A 848 -29.19 -5.43 -19.51
CA LEU A 848 -29.20 -4.80 -20.84
C LEU A 848 -28.55 -5.72 -21.88
N THR A 849 -28.93 -5.53 -23.14
CA THR A 849 -28.31 -6.24 -24.26
C THR A 849 -27.11 -5.44 -24.76
N VAL A 850 -25.92 -6.03 -24.70
CA VAL A 850 -24.71 -5.56 -25.38
C VAL A 850 -24.82 -5.97 -26.86
N PRO A 851 -24.77 -5.05 -27.82
CA PRO A 851 -24.89 -5.41 -29.24
C PRO A 851 -23.67 -6.18 -29.74
N ALA A 852 -23.78 -6.81 -30.92
CA ALA A 852 -22.61 -7.31 -31.61
C ALA A 852 -21.61 -6.16 -31.88
N SER A 853 -20.33 -6.46 -31.92
CA SER A 853 -19.25 -5.45 -31.94
C SER A 853 -19.30 -4.47 -30.76
N GLY A 854 -19.80 -4.93 -29.60
CA GLY A 854 -19.90 -4.15 -28.37
C GLY A 854 -19.18 -4.81 -27.21
N LEU A 855 -18.97 -4.06 -26.17
CA LEU A 855 -18.62 -4.49 -24.82
C LEU A 855 -19.31 -3.58 -23.81
N ALA A 856 -19.45 -4.06 -22.57
CA ALA A 856 -20.06 -3.27 -21.51
C ALA A 856 -19.33 -3.42 -20.18
N PHE A 857 -19.40 -2.41 -19.35
CA PHE A 857 -18.88 -2.40 -17.99
C PHE A 857 -19.64 -1.37 -17.15
N THR A 858 -19.53 -1.43 -15.85
CA THR A 858 -20.03 -0.37 -14.97
C THR A 858 -18.89 0.53 -14.49
N TRP A 859 -19.22 1.81 -14.26
CA TRP A 859 -18.37 2.73 -13.53
C TRP A 859 -19.22 3.75 -12.78
N CYS A 860 -18.90 3.97 -11.52
CA CYS A 860 -19.80 4.69 -10.59
C CYS A 860 -21.24 4.15 -10.63
N GLN A 861 -21.41 2.84 -10.82
CA GLN A 861 -22.67 2.12 -11.01
C GLN A 861 -23.51 2.59 -12.22
N VAL A 862 -22.92 3.29 -13.16
CA VAL A 862 -23.53 3.60 -14.45
C VAL A 862 -23.05 2.59 -15.49
N PRO A 863 -23.93 1.86 -16.17
CA PRO A 863 -23.54 0.96 -17.26
C PRO A 863 -23.09 1.77 -18.47
N ILE A 864 -21.91 1.44 -18.98
CA ILE A 864 -21.28 2.02 -20.16
C ILE A 864 -21.21 0.93 -21.22
N VAL A 865 -21.73 1.21 -22.39
CA VAL A 865 -21.75 0.29 -23.54
C VAL A 865 -20.94 0.90 -24.67
N TYR A 866 -19.82 0.27 -25.01
CA TYR A 866 -19.03 0.60 -26.19
C TYR A 866 -19.56 -0.12 -27.40
N ARG A 867 -19.57 0.54 -28.55
CA ARG A 867 -19.94 -0.04 -29.83
C ARG A 867 -19.00 0.47 -30.92
N LEU A 868 -18.43 -0.47 -31.69
CA LEU A 868 -17.70 -0.15 -32.90
C LEU A 868 -18.65 0.30 -33.99
N HIS A 869 -18.39 1.49 -34.52
CA HIS A 869 -19.23 2.15 -35.49
C HIS A 869 -18.37 2.89 -36.53
N ASP A 870 -18.69 2.78 -37.82
CA ASP A 870 -17.90 3.39 -38.89
C ASP A 870 -18.11 4.92 -39.06
N GLY A 871 -18.96 5.51 -38.23
CA GLY A 871 -19.23 6.96 -38.22
C GLY A 871 -18.35 7.74 -37.24
N PRO A 872 -18.56 9.06 -37.12
CA PRO A 872 -17.84 9.88 -36.18
C PRO A 872 -18.11 9.45 -34.71
N PRO A 873 -17.14 9.64 -33.80
CA PRO A 873 -17.33 9.34 -32.39
C PRO A 873 -18.48 10.11 -31.78
N GLY A 874 -19.27 9.47 -30.93
CA GLY A 874 -20.42 10.08 -30.29
C GLY A 874 -20.86 9.35 -29.01
N LEU A 875 -21.61 10.08 -28.17
CA LEU A 875 -22.20 9.59 -26.93
C LEU A 875 -23.71 9.64 -26.99
N THR A 876 -24.36 8.57 -26.54
CA THR A 876 -25.82 8.57 -26.29
C THR A 876 -26.02 8.32 -24.79
N ILE A 877 -26.66 9.30 -24.14
CA ILE A 877 -26.86 9.30 -22.69
C ILE A 877 -28.37 9.13 -22.45
N VAL A 878 -28.71 8.13 -21.66
CA VAL A 878 -30.09 7.91 -21.18
C VAL A 878 -30.18 8.43 -19.75
N SER A 879 -30.99 9.41 -19.52
CA SER A 879 -31.22 10.02 -18.20
C SER A 879 -32.62 9.64 -17.67
N LYS A 880 -32.77 9.62 -16.36
CA LYS A 880 -34.03 9.30 -15.67
C LYS A 880 -35.17 10.26 -16.08
N ASP A 881 -34.90 11.54 -16.01
CA ASP A 881 -35.90 12.59 -16.19
C ASP A 881 -35.77 13.34 -17.54
N ALA A 882 -34.57 13.39 -18.12
CA ALA A 882 -34.28 14.15 -19.34
C ALA A 882 -34.33 13.34 -20.64
N GLY A 883 -34.74 12.06 -20.57
CA GLY A 883 -34.82 11.19 -21.74
C GLY A 883 -33.46 10.83 -22.33
N THR A 884 -33.39 10.74 -23.67
CA THR A 884 -32.17 10.38 -24.39
C THR A 884 -31.54 11.61 -25.04
N ARG A 885 -30.23 11.83 -24.79
CA ARG A 885 -29.45 12.92 -25.35
C ARG A 885 -28.27 12.37 -26.15
N GLN A 886 -28.03 12.92 -27.33
CA GLN A 886 -26.81 12.62 -28.10
C GLN A 886 -25.82 13.78 -28.00
N LEU A 887 -24.52 13.43 -27.88
CA LEU A 887 -23.42 14.37 -27.84
C LEU A 887 -22.36 13.96 -28.88
N PRO A 888 -21.78 14.90 -29.62
CA PRO A 888 -20.63 14.59 -30.47
C PRO A 888 -19.36 14.41 -29.66
N GLY A 889 -18.44 13.58 -30.17
CA GLY A 889 -17.16 13.30 -29.53
C GLY A 889 -17.26 12.33 -28.34
N LEU A 890 -16.19 12.24 -27.56
CA LEU A 890 -16.01 11.24 -26.49
C LEU A 890 -15.87 11.87 -25.09
N ALA A 891 -16.25 13.11 -24.90
CA ALA A 891 -16.17 13.81 -23.63
C ALA A 891 -17.56 14.21 -23.12
N LEU A 892 -17.81 13.98 -21.85
CA LEU A 892 -19.02 14.43 -21.17
C LEU A 892 -18.84 15.86 -20.65
N PRO A 893 -19.89 16.68 -20.67
CA PRO A 893 -19.91 17.94 -19.92
C PRO A 893 -19.69 17.72 -18.43
N ALA A 894 -19.02 18.66 -17.76
CA ALA A 894 -18.71 18.56 -16.32
C ALA A 894 -19.95 18.33 -15.45
N GLY A 895 -21.09 18.96 -15.76
CA GLY A 895 -22.33 18.77 -15.00
C GLY A 895 -22.90 17.35 -15.08
N LEU A 896 -22.81 16.68 -16.25
CA LEU A 896 -23.20 15.27 -16.37
C LEU A 896 -22.18 14.34 -15.71
N SER A 897 -20.90 14.70 -15.76
CA SER A 897 -19.84 13.96 -15.07
C SER A 897 -20.03 14.00 -13.54
N ASP A 898 -20.39 15.17 -12.99
CA ASP A 898 -20.68 15.35 -11.56
C ASP A 898 -21.87 14.49 -11.10
N GLU A 899 -22.94 14.37 -11.92
CA GLU A 899 -24.08 13.48 -11.64
C GLU A 899 -23.63 11.99 -11.55
N ILE A 900 -22.67 11.58 -12.40
CA ILE A 900 -22.10 10.24 -12.34
C ILE A 900 -21.25 10.09 -11.08
N PHE A 901 -20.37 11.05 -10.78
CA PHE A 901 -19.48 11.02 -9.63
C PHE A 901 -20.26 10.97 -8.30
N ARG A 902 -21.42 11.65 -8.26
CA ARG A 902 -22.33 11.60 -7.11
C ARG A 902 -23.20 10.34 -7.05
N ARG A 903 -23.14 9.47 -8.05
CA ARG A 903 -24.02 8.29 -8.16
C ARG A 903 -25.49 8.65 -7.94
N SER A 904 -25.93 9.78 -8.51
CA SER A 904 -27.26 10.33 -8.30
C SER A 904 -28.40 9.49 -8.88
N GLY A 905 -28.07 8.53 -9.74
CA GLY A 905 -29.03 7.74 -10.51
C GLY A 905 -29.71 8.52 -11.64
N GLN A 906 -29.35 9.79 -11.89
CA GLN A 906 -29.87 10.56 -13.00
C GLN A 906 -29.39 10.05 -14.35
N VAL A 907 -28.11 9.64 -14.46
CA VAL A 907 -27.57 8.98 -15.65
C VAL A 907 -27.81 7.47 -15.51
N ARG A 908 -28.64 6.92 -16.38
CA ARG A 908 -29.04 5.51 -16.36
C ARG A 908 -28.20 4.63 -17.28
N ARG A 909 -27.67 5.17 -18.37
CA ARG A 909 -26.81 4.47 -19.31
C ARG A 909 -26.06 5.44 -20.20
N ILE A 910 -24.83 5.06 -20.56
CA ILE A 910 -24.03 5.74 -21.57
C ILE A 910 -23.68 4.73 -22.65
N SER A 911 -24.03 5.06 -23.91
CA SER A 911 -23.50 4.32 -25.07
C SER A 911 -22.45 5.19 -25.75
N VAL A 912 -21.32 4.59 -26.07
CA VAL A 912 -20.16 5.25 -26.66
C VAL A 912 -19.88 4.57 -28.01
N ASP A 913 -20.07 5.32 -29.07
CA ASP A 913 -19.86 4.86 -30.44
C ASP A 913 -18.55 5.44 -30.98
N PHE A 914 -17.68 4.62 -31.54
CA PHE A 914 -16.42 5.06 -32.12
C PHE A 914 -15.86 4.09 -33.17
N PRO A 915 -15.03 4.59 -34.13
CA PRO A 915 -14.46 3.74 -35.17
C PRO A 915 -13.34 2.83 -34.68
N ARG A 916 -13.19 1.68 -35.31
CA ARG A 916 -12.11 0.69 -35.02
C ARG A 916 -10.72 1.31 -35.06
N ALA A 917 -10.51 2.30 -35.92
CA ALA A 917 -9.22 2.99 -36.04
C ALA A 917 -8.75 3.73 -34.77
N LEU A 918 -9.62 3.87 -33.77
CA LEU A 918 -9.24 4.42 -32.44
C LEU A 918 -8.71 3.35 -31.49
N LEU A 919 -8.80 2.08 -31.82
CA LEU A 919 -8.32 1.02 -30.93
C LEU A 919 -6.82 0.80 -31.08
N HIS A 920 -6.22 0.17 -30.08
CA HIS A 920 -4.86 -0.33 -30.18
C HIS A 920 -4.81 -1.57 -31.08
N LEU A 921 -3.96 -1.52 -32.10
CA LEU A 921 -3.80 -2.59 -33.09
C LEU A 921 -2.90 -3.70 -32.59
#